data_6c706a88f13da63f4eddb8ce8566b1b2
#
_entry.id   6c706a88f13da63f4eddb8ce8566b1b2
#
_cell.length_a   1.000
_cell.length_b   1.000
_cell.length_c   1.000
_cell.angle_alpha   90.00
_cell.angle_beta   90.00
_cell.angle_gamma   90.00
#
_symmetry.space_group_name_H-M   'P 1'
#
loop_
_entity.id
_entity.type
_entity.pdbx_description
1 polymer ?
#
loop_
_entity_poly.entity_id
_entity_poly.type
_entity_poly.pdbx_seq_one_letter_code
_entity_poly.pdbx_strand_id
1 'polypeptide(L)'
;MPTTLKRQRNNRKTRREINLHQNKWDKGYISTIDNSRRPTQSFSDLTNMEIVQDFVVRPRPPLVAYGEQPAYTVTGRANVRYNDTRSIYWMYDVSSTGKIYKQADGDTPTLVGGSYDVTAWTMGVQSKAKLYLYNGVDNLSYVDLSDDSVHTYTSLSTPSAPTPTKTGMTGSSFTHYYRITANNDVGESIASAAGSVTSGKFREAWIENTDYISLSWSAVTNATSYTIYYGDDAANCFELYTVSGNATNSFIDYGTLAVNTFKLAPEGNSTEGAVFTWMYADAKNSQIFGVTSDNKLYYSAPGTGDFSPYNGGGWVAIDENGDTQLNYVDGFRNGKGDPVITVSARGAAGRGKLFHVSFETLTVGDQVIVYPNVYEANGQNGTYAPRATVKERDALWYPTGQDFRSTGTSQNIVNILTTQSISQVIEPDVENISLANLHKAVAVGYRDRIYYSLPVGSTENNQIWYIDLARKNAWVLSWSVAAKDMWLYEDNDGYTHFCVLVGNKILEFTRTGSQPHQDDGTAWRSNAGFSSLVWDEDGLNLGKIQNMYFKLLFPKGTVNVNATGLTRKGVSTSVGSASYTVTTTETGWNSWVYNEYQYNEDPGVVETYGKSVAVLKIKPRGLLNQLDWNVTAETAGSDYILSAVNTRGFALDQLTLKNG
;
A
#
# COMPACT_ATOMS: atom_id res chain seq x y z
N MET A 1 27.25 -6.76 87.92
CA MET A 1 25.84 -6.61 87.50
C MET A 1 25.84 -6.45 85.99
N PRO A 2 25.24 -7.36 85.24
CA PRO A 2 25.16 -7.21 83.80
C PRO A 2 23.90 -6.42 83.40
N THR A 3 24.06 -5.34 82.70
CA THR A 3 22.98 -4.48 82.16
C THR A 3 22.41 -5.17 80.90
N THR A 4 21.17 -5.62 81.06
CA THR A 4 20.40 -6.19 79.96
C THR A 4 19.92 -5.06 79.02
N LEU A 5 20.51 -4.99 77.83
CA LEU A 5 20.01 -4.16 76.73
C LEU A 5 18.69 -4.73 76.23
N LYS A 6 17.55 -4.06 76.56
CA LYS A 6 16.26 -4.32 75.91
C LYS A 6 16.33 -3.87 74.45
N ARG A 7 16.41 -4.84 73.56
CA ARG A 7 16.18 -4.62 72.11
C ARG A 7 14.74 -4.17 71.87
N GLN A 8 14.56 -2.88 71.62
CA GLN A 8 13.32 -2.40 71.05
C GLN A 8 13.17 -2.95 69.63
N ARG A 9 12.27 -3.91 69.46
CA ARG A 9 11.79 -4.34 68.15
C ARG A 9 10.86 -3.29 67.58
N ASN A 10 11.36 -2.25 66.91
CA ASN A 10 10.58 -1.43 66.03
C ASN A 10 10.49 -2.11 64.65
N ASN A 11 9.73 -3.18 64.55
CA ASN A 11 9.31 -3.74 63.26
C ASN A 11 7.95 -3.17 62.90
N ARG A 12 7.86 -1.87 62.61
CA ARG A 12 6.79 -1.36 61.75
C ARG A 12 7.17 -1.70 60.35
N LYS A 13 6.61 -2.83 59.83
CA LYS A 13 6.55 -3.13 58.40
C LYS A 13 5.88 -1.90 57.76
N THR A 14 6.63 -1.10 57.05
CA THR A 14 6.07 -0.01 56.26
C THR A 14 5.25 -0.65 55.16
N ARG A 15 3.93 -0.56 55.28
CA ARG A 15 3.01 -0.94 54.23
C ARG A 15 2.94 0.21 53.24
N ARG A 16 3.47 0.03 52.04
CA ARG A 16 3.27 0.99 50.94
C ARG A 16 1.94 0.72 50.28
N GLU A 17 1.11 1.72 50.16
CA GLU A 17 -0.18 1.58 49.43
C GLU A 17 0.07 1.45 47.94
N ILE A 18 -0.60 0.46 47.33
CA ILE A 18 -0.67 0.26 45.88
C ILE A 18 -1.97 0.87 45.40
N ASN A 19 -1.87 1.88 44.54
CA ASN A 19 -3.03 2.49 43.90
C ASN A 19 -2.64 2.77 42.44
N LEU A 20 -2.85 1.75 41.57
CA LEU A 20 -2.52 1.82 40.16
C LEU A 20 -3.80 2.08 39.36
N HIS A 21 -3.75 3.09 38.52
CA HIS A 21 -4.85 3.51 37.68
C HIS A 21 -4.41 3.48 36.20
N GLN A 22 -5.03 2.59 35.42
CA GLN A 22 -4.83 2.44 33.98
C GLN A 22 -6.09 2.95 33.27
N ASN A 23 -6.05 4.09 32.64
CA ASN A 23 -7.22 4.73 32.02
C ASN A 23 -6.92 5.47 30.72
N LYS A 24 -5.69 5.36 30.25
CA LYS A 24 -5.26 6.09 29.03
C LYS A 24 -4.21 5.27 28.31
N TRP A 25 -4.61 4.58 27.25
CA TRP A 25 -3.79 3.61 26.57
C TRP A 25 -3.23 4.17 25.26
N ASP A 26 -2.49 5.29 25.35
CA ASP A 26 -1.90 5.98 24.20
C ASP A 26 -0.62 5.33 23.66
N LYS A 27 -0.13 4.29 24.33
CA LYS A 27 1.06 3.54 23.91
C LYS A 27 0.74 2.32 23.07
N GLY A 28 -0.53 1.89 23.02
CA GLY A 28 -0.92 0.71 22.29
C GLY A 28 -0.29 -0.58 22.80
N TYR A 29 -0.01 -1.49 21.88
CA TYR A 29 0.67 -2.76 22.17
C TYR A 29 2.19 -2.59 22.18
N ILE A 30 2.87 -3.22 23.14
CA ILE A 30 4.33 -3.21 23.28
C ILE A 30 4.82 -4.60 23.63
N SER A 31 5.76 -5.15 22.89
CA SER A 31 6.37 -6.47 23.15
C SER A 31 7.87 -6.45 23.45
N THR A 32 8.61 -5.39 23.08
CA THR A 32 10.08 -5.34 23.22
C THR A 32 10.58 -5.10 24.61
N ILE A 33 9.76 -4.59 25.50
CA ILE A 33 10.17 -4.20 26.84
C ILE A 33 9.91 -5.35 27.82
N ASP A 34 10.90 -5.64 28.70
CA ASP A 34 10.68 -6.52 29.84
C ASP A 34 9.34 -6.20 30.49
N ASN A 35 8.57 -7.24 30.75
CA ASN A 35 7.22 -7.13 31.29
C ASN A 35 7.17 -6.24 32.54
N SER A 36 8.20 -6.27 33.40
CA SER A 36 8.29 -5.45 34.60
C SER A 36 8.46 -3.95 34.34
N ARG A 37 8.92 -3.57 33.15
CA ARG A 37 9.18 -2.18 32.74
C ARG A 37 8.14 -1.64 31.75
N ARG A 38 7.14 -2.46 31.41
CA ARG A 38 6.10 -2.04 30.45
C ARG A 38 5.30 -0.84 30.99
N PRO A 39 5.11 0.23 30.19
CA PRO A 39 4.30 1.36 30.61
C PRO A 39 2.85 0.95 30.92
N THR A 40 2.27 1.46 31.99
CA THR A 40 0.87 1.18 32.39
C THR A 40 -0.15 1.69 31.37
N GLN A 41 0.28 2.51 30.40
CA GLN A 41 -0.53 3.04 29.29
C GLN A 41 -0.47 2.16 28.02
N SER A 42 0.12 0.97 28.10
CA SER A 42 0.21 0.02 27.02
C SER A 42 -0.49 -1.29 27.31
N PHE A 43 -0.55 -2.19 26.33
CA PHE A 43 -1.05 -3.54 26.45
C PHE A 43 0.03 -4.56 26.14
N SER A 44 -0.10 -5.74 26.68
CA SER A 44 0.67 -6.93 26.29
C SER A 44 -0.11 -7.84 25.33
N ASP A 45 -1.42 -7.66 25.22
CA ASP A 45 -2.28 -8.39 24.29
C ASP A 45 -3.45 -7.47 23.87
N LEU A 46 -3.65 -7.34 22.57
CA LEU A 46 -4.72 -6.59 21.93
C LEU A 46 -5.29 -7.39 20.75
N THR A 47 -5.70 -8.61 20.99
CA THR A 47 -6.27 -9.48 19.96
C THR A 47 -7.68 -9.01 19.57
N ASN A 48 -7.92 -8.74 18.28
CA ASN A 48 -9.19 -8.27 17.73
C ASN A 48 -9.75 -7.03 18.47
N MET A 49 -8.89 -6.11 18.84
CA MET A 49 -9.25 -4.87 19.55
C MET A 49 -8.87 -3.66 18.71
N GLU A 50 -9.47 -2.52 18.98
CA GLU A 50 -9.08 -1.22 18.47
C GLU A 50 -8.99 -0.17 19.57
N ILE A 51 -8.11 0.82 19.39
CA ILE A 51 -8.04 2.01 20.23
C ILE A 51 -8.95 3.07 19.61
N VAL A 52 -9.89 3.58 20.40
CA VAL A 52 -10.84 4.61 19.95
C VAL A 52 -10.58 5.96 20.61
N GLN A 53 -11.48 6.93 20.42
CA GLN A 53 -11.41 8.24 21.05
C GLN A 53 -11.20 8.11 22.57
N ASP A 54 -10.57 9.14 23.16
CA ASP A 54 -10.22 9.17 24.58
C ASP A 54 -9.27 8.05 25.06
N PHE A 55 -8.57 7.41 24.12
CA PHE A 55 -7.59 6.34 24.39
C PHE A 55 -8.18 5.14 25.15
N VAL A 56 -9.43 4.83 24.92
CA VAL A 56 -10.07 3.61 25.41
C VAL A 56 -10.00 2.53 24.32
N VAL A 57 -10.23 1.28 24.69
CA VAL A 57 -10.20 0.15 23.74
C VAL A 57 -11.55 -0.54 23.69
N ARG A 58 -11.87 -1.03 22.50
CA ARG A 58 -13.06 -1.87 22.25
C ARG A 58 -12.73 -2.97 21.23
N PRO A 59 -13.56 -4.00 21.12
CA PRO A 59 -13.48 -4.97 20.03
C PRO A 59 -13.51 -4.28 18.66
N ARG A 60 -12.75 -4.81 17.68
CA ARG A 60 -12.74 -4.31 16.31
C ARG A 60 -14.13 -4.35 15.67
N PRO A 61 -14.38 -3.59 14.61
CA PRO A 61 -15.60 -3.77 13.83
C PRO A 61 -15.68 -5.21 13.26
N PRO A 62 -16.87 -5.81 13.21
CA PRO A 62 -17.07 -7.05 12.48
C PRO A 62 -17.04 -6.84 10.97
N LEU A 63 -16.94 -7.95 10.24
CA LEU A 63 -16.98 -7.99 8.77
C LEU A 63 -18.36 -8.46 8.30
N VAL A 64 -18.93 -7.71 7.37
CA VAL A 64 -20.22 -8.02 6.75
C VAL A 64 -20.04 -8.08 5.23
N ALA A 65 -20.76 -8.94 4.54
CA ALA A 65 -20.75 -9.00 3.09
C ALA A 65 -21.11 -7.61 2.50
N TYR A 66 -20.31 -7.14 1.57
CA TYR A 66 -20.50 -5.84 0.91
C TYR A 66 -20.69 -6.02 -0.59
N GLY A 67 -21.75 -5.40 -1.12
CA GLY A 67 -22.03 -5.39 -2.54
C GLY A 67 -22.24 -6.78 -3.16
N GLU A 68 -22.15 -6.83 -4.48
CA GLU A 68 -22.23 -8.08 -5.25
C GLU A 68 -20.96 -8.90 -5.03
N GLN A 69 -21.13 -10.18 -4.75
CA GLN A 69 -20.02 -11.09 -4.47
C GLN A 69 -19.37 -11.61 -5.76
N PRO A 70 -18.04 -11.82 -5.79
CA PRO A 70 -17.35 -12.29 -6.98
C PRO A 70 -17.84 -13.64 -7.47
N ALA A 71 -18.21 -13.73 -8.75
CA ALA A 71 -18.60 -15.00 -9.40
C ALA A 71 -17.42 -15.95 -9.67
N TYR A 72 -16.20 -15.37 -9.73
CA TYR A 72 -14.95 -16.09 -10.04
C TYR A 72 -13.87 -15.72 -9.03
N THR A 73 -12.75 -16.47 -9.04
CA THR A 73 -11.62 -16.14 -8.19
C THR A 73 -11.00 -14.80 -8.56
N VAL A 74 -10.89 -13.90 -7.59
CA VAL A 74 -10.27 -12.58 -7.78
C VAL A 74 -8.75 -12.74 -7.88
N THR A 75 -8.18 -12.23 -8.96
CA THR A 75 -6.73 -12.22 -9.25
C THR A 75 -6.18 -10.79 -9.40
N GLY A 76 -7.01 -9.79 -9.22
CA GLY A 76 -6.58 -8.40 -9.26
C GLY A 76 -7.73 -7.42 -9.10
N ARG A 77 -7.38 -6.14 -8.87
CA ARG A 77 -8.36 -5.06 -8.70
C ARG A 77 -7.73 -3.70 -9.01
N ALA A 78 -8.54 -2.81 -9.58
CA ALA A 78 -8.22 -1.40 -9.69
C ALA A 78 -9.46 -0.54 -9.44
N ASN A 79 -9.32 0.50 -8.61
CA ASN A 79 -10.35 1.52 -8.42
C ASN A 79 -10.15 2.64 -9.44
N VAL A 80 -11.22 3.08 -10.06
CA VAL A 80 -11.20 4.08 -11.10
C VAL A 80 -12.27 5.14 -10.83
N ARG A 81 -11.93 6.40 -11.11
CA ARG A 81 -12.88 7.50 -11.18
C ARG A 81 -12.75 8.19 -12.53
N TYR A 82 -13.80 8.10 -13.35
CA TYR A 82 -13.84 8.71 -14.66
C TYR A 82 -15.19 9.41 -14.90
N ASN A 83 -15.18 10.68 -15.32
CA ASN A 83 -16.38 11.50 -15.53
C ASN A 83 -17.37 11.44 -14.35
N ASP A 84 -16.83 11.61 -13.12
CA ASP A 84 -17.58 11.53 -11.86
C ASP A 84 -18.21 10.16 -11.54
N THR A 85 -18.02 9.18 -12.40
CA THR A 85 -18.43 7.79 -12.14
C THR A 85 -17.31 7.05 -11.46
N ARG A 86 -17.65 6.36 -10.36
CA ARG A 86 -16.73 5.45 -9.66
C ARG A 86 -16.99 4.02 -10.12
N SER A 87 -15.92 3.31 -10.39
CA SER A 87 -16.00 1.92 -10.83
C SER A 87 -14.84 1.12 -10.24
N ILE A 88 -15.06 -0.16 -10.03
CA ILE A 88 -14.00 -1.12 -9.72
C ILE A 88 -13.81 -1.99 -10.95
N TYR A 89 -12.57 -2.10 -11.40
CA TYR A 89 -12.17 -3.08 -12.40
C TYR A 89 -11.61 -4.29 -11.68
N TRP A 90 -12.31 -5.40 -11.79
CA TRP A 90 -11.96 -6.69 -11.23
C TRP A 90 -11.22 -7.52 -12.26
N MET A 91 -10.17 -8.20 -11.85
CA MET A 91 -9.52 -9.25 -12.63
C MET A 91 -9.93 -10.58 -12.02
N TYR A 92 -10.54 -11.44 -12.83
CA TYR A 92 -11.06 -12.73 -12.42
C TYR A 92 -10.37 -13.86 -13.17
N ASP A 93 -10.10 -14.97 -12.48
CA ASP A 93 -9.73 -16.22 -13.12
C ASP A 93 -11.00 -16.87 -13.70
N VAL A 94 -11.12 -16.81 -15.01
CA VAL A 94 -12.21 -17.47 -15.77
C VAL A 94 -11.60 -18.58 -16.60
N SER A 95 -11.70 -19.83 -16.11
CA SER A 95 -11.14 -21.01 -16.79
C SER A 95 -9.64 -20.91 -17.09
N SER A 96 -8.84 -20.52 -16.09
CA SER A 96 -7.39 -20.32 -16.18
C SER A 96 -6.94 -19.17 -17.09
N THR A 97 -7.83 -18.22 -17.35
CA THR A 97 -7.53 -16.99 -18.10
C THR A 97 -8.03 -15.79 -17.32
N GLY A 98 -7.14 -14.83 -17.06
CA GLY A 98 -7.49 -13.58 -16.39
C GLY A 98 -8.37 -12.71 -17.28
N LYS A 99 -9.55 -12.35 -16.82
CA LYS A 99 -10.51 -11.48 -17.52
C LYS A 99 -10.81 -10.25 -16.69
N ILE A 100 -11.01 -9.12 -17.37
CA ILE A 100 -11.39 -7.84 -16.76
C ILE A 100 -12.91 -7.72 -16.75
N TYR A 101 -13.44 -7.37 -15.57
CA TYR A 101 -14.84 -7.00 -15.37
C TYR A 101 -14.93 -5.62 -14.75
N LYS A 102 -15.84 -4.81 -15.24
CA LYS A 102 -16.16 -3.50 -14.68
C LYS A 102 -17.41 -3.59 -13.82
N GLN A 103 -17.33 -3.03 -12.62
CA GLN A 103 -18.45 -2.88 -11.69
C GLN A 103 -18.62 -1.40 -11.35
N ALA A 104 -19.72 -0.81 -11.74
CA ALA A 104 -20.16 0.47 -11.18
C ALA A 104 -20.82 0.24 -9.80
N ASP A 105 -21.04 1.30 -9.05
CA ASP A 105 -21.60 1.23 -7.71
C ASP A 105 -22.98 0.55 -7.70
N GLY A 106 -23.09 -0.53 -6.90
CA GLY A 106 -24.32 -1.31 -6.77
C GLY A 106 -24.65 -2.25 -7.95
N ASP A 107 -23.86 -2.25 -9.01
CA ASP A 107 -24.13 -3.04 -10.22
C ASP A 107 -23.46 -4.41 -10.19
N THR A 108 -23.99 -5.34 -10.99
CA THR A 108 -23.35 -6.62 -11.28
C THR A 108 -22.14 -6.40 -12.21
N PRO A 109 -20.96 -7.02 -11.91
CA PRO A 109 -19.78 -6.89 -12.77
C PRO A 109 -20.03 -7.33 -14.21
N THR A 110 -19.67 -6.50 -15.19
CA THR A 110 -19.82 -6.76 -16.63
C THR A 110 -18.45 -7.04 -17.26
N LEU A 111 -18.38 -8.05 -18.19
CA LEU A 111 -17.15 -8.39 -18.89
C LEU A 111 -16.69 -7.23 -19.79
N VAL A 112 -15.45 -6.80 -19.60
CA VAL A 112 -14.74 -5.82 -20.44
C VAL A 112 -13.88 -6.57 -21.48
N GLY A 113 -13.10 -7.57 -21.04
CA GLY A 113 -12.24 -8.35 -21.95
C GLY A 113 -10.91 -8.76 -21.31
N GLY A 114 -9.85 -8.73 -22.09
CA GLY A 114 -8.49 -9.02 -21.67
C GLY A 114 -8.13 -10.50 -21.63
N SER A 115 -6.82 -10.74 -21.47
CA SER A 115 -6.25 -12.07 -21.25
C SER A 115 -4.97 -11.89 -20.45
N TYR A 116 -4.99 -12.29 -19.16
CA TYR A 116 -3.90 -12.07 -18.21
C TYR A 116 -3.52 -13.37 -17.51
N ASP A 117 -2.28 -13.42 -17.04
CA ASP A 117 -1.82 -14.51 -16.18
C ASP A 117 -2.57 -14.47 -14.83
N VAL A 118 -3.15 -15.61 -14.44
CA VAL A 118 -3.94 -15.74 -13.21
C VAL A 118 -3.10 -16.06 -11.98
N THR A 119 -1.82 -16.39 -12.15
CA THR A 119 -0.90 -16.71 -11.06
C THR A 119 -0.32 -15.45 -10.39
N ALA A 120 -0.34 -14.32 -11.10
CA ALA A 120 0.11 -13.04 -10.64
C ALA A 120 -1.08 -12.12 -10.29
N TRP A 121 -0.90 -11.30 -9.26
CA TRP A 121 -1.91 -10.30 -8.89
C TRP A 121 -1.82 -9.10 -9.83
N THR A 122 -2.86 -8.90 -10.64
CA THR A 122 -2.92 -7.77 -11.57
C THR A 122 -3.40 -6.50 -10.86
N MET A 123 -2.67 -5.43 -11.05
CA MET A 123 -2.95 -4.11 -10.50
C MET A 123 -3.20 -3.10 -11.60
N GLY A 124 -3.80 -1.98 -11.26
CA GLY A 124 -4.04 -0.91 -12.21
C GLY A 124 -3.69 0.46 -11.67
N VAL A 125 -3.18 1.32 -12.55
CA VAL A 125 -2.94 2.72 -12.29
C VAL A 125 -3.66 3.57 -13.33
N GLN A 126 -4.48 4.52 -12.86
CA GLN A 126 -5.22 5.42 -13.75
C GLN A 126 -4.36 6.64 -14.10
N SER A 127 -4.30 6.95 -15.40
CA SER A 127 -3.80 8.23 -15.90
C SER A 127 -4.78 8.78 -16.94
N LYS A 128 -5.43 9.92 -16.64
CA LYS A 128 -6.50 10.49 -17.47
C LYS A 128 -7.62 9.48 -17.75
N ALA A 129 -7.92 9.25 -19.03
CA ALA A 129 -8.96 8.32 -19.49
C ALA A 129 -8.46 6.89 -19.69
N LYS A 130 -7.26 6.55 -19.22
CA LYS A 130 -6.67 5.22 -19.38
C LYS A 130 -6.37 4.57 -18.03
N LEU A 131 -6.76 3.31 -17.88
CA LEU A 131 -6.39 2.45 -16.77
C LEU A 131 -5.30 1.48 -17.25
N TYR A 132 -4.06 1.73 -16.87
CA TYR A 132 -2.92 0.86 -17.17
C TYR A 132 -2.88 -0.32 -16.22
N LEU A 133 -2.73 -1.53 -16.76
CA LEU A 133 -2.76 -2.79 -16.02
C LEU A 133 -1.40 -3.48 -16.10
N TYR A 134 -0.91 -3.97 -14.96
CA TYR A 134 0.39 -4.61 -14.83
C TYR A 134 0.39 -5.66 -13.72
N ASN A 135 1.24 -6.69 -13.84
CA ASN A 135 1.35 -7.79 -12.87
C ASN A 135 2.76 -8.38 -12.76
N GLY A 136 3.74 -7.86 -13.50
CA GLY A 136 5.12 -8.37 -13.53
C GLY A 136 5.33 -9.61 -14.39
N VAL A 137 4.31 -10.08 -15.12
CA VAL A 137 4.35 -11.26 -15.99
C VAL A 137 3.91 -10.91 -17.41
N ASP A 138 2.76 -10.25 -17.54
CA ASP A 138 2.18 -9.87 -18.82
C ASP A 138 2.75 -8.54 -19.34
N ASN A 139 2.72 -8.35 -20.64
CA ASN A 139 3.02 -7.07 -21.27
C ASN A 139 2.02 -6.02 -20.78
N LEU A 140 2.49 -4.76 -20.72
CA LEU A 140 1.65 -3.63 -20.40
C LEU A 140 0.39 -3.61 -21.26
N SER A 141 -0.73 -3.33 -20.65
CA SER A 141 -1.99 -3.10 -21.33
C SER A 141 -2.74 -1.96 -20.66
N TYR A 142 -3.74 -1.42 -21.32
CA TYR A 142 -4.65 -0.45 -20.71
C TYR A 142 -6.08 -0.67 -21.16
N VAL A 143 -7.01 -0.22 -20.33
CA VAL A 143 -8.42 -0.06 -20.67
C VAL A 143 -8.65 1.42 -20.98
N ASP A 144 -9.20 1.73 -22.13
CA ASP A 144 -9.70 3.07 -22.43
C ASP A 144 -11.05 3.26 -21.70
N LEU A 145 -11.08 4.21 -20.77
CA LEU A 145 -12.25 4.42 -19.91
C LEU A 145 -13.41 5.11 -20.63
N SER A 146 -13.22 5.57 -21.87
CA SER A 146 -14.26 6.21 -22.66
C SER A 146 -15.19 5.21 -23.33
N ASP A 147 -14.70 4.02 -23.66
CA ASP A 147 -15.44 2.98 -24.37
C ASP A 147 -15.23 1.55 -23.81
N ASP A 148 -14.45 1.43 -22.73
CA ASP A 148 -14.06 0.17 -22.07
C ASP A 148 -13.27 -0.80 -22.99
N SER A 149 -12.64 -0.31 -24.07
CA SER A 149 -11.80 -1.12 -24.93
C SER A 149 -10.47 -1.48 -24.28
N VAL A 150 -10.02 -2.73 -24.49
CA VAL A 150 -8.74 -3.23 -23.94
C VAL A 150 -7.67 -3.21 -25.02
N HIS A 151 -6.55 -2.52 -24.72
CA HIS A 151 -5.41 -2.40 -25.61
C HIS A 151 -4.18 -3.02 -24.96
N THR A 152 -3.50 -3.90 -25.67
CA THR A 152 -2.24 -4.51 -25.21
C THR A 152 -1.09 -3.94 -26.02
N TYR A 153 0.00 -3.57 -25.35
CA TYR A 153 1.23 -3.19 -26.01
C TYR A 153 1.78 -4.38 -26.76
N THR A 154 1.84 -4.24 -28.09
CA THR A 154 2.29 -5.29 -28.99
C THR A 154 3.34 -4.74 -29.92
N SER A 155 4.47 -5.43 -30.02
CA SER A 155 5.56 -5.06 -30.91
C SER A 155 5.07 -4.96 -32.35
N LEU A 156 5.17 -3.78 -32.96
CA LEU A 156 4.96 -3.62 -34.39
C LEU A 156 6.19 -4.14 -35.15
N SER A 157 5.94 -4.86 -36.24
CA SER A 157 7.02 -5.27 -37.13
C SER A 157 7.70 -4.06 -37.76
N THR A 158 9.02 -4.14 -37.94
CA THR A 158 9.77 -3.16 -38.70
C THR A 158 9.23 -3.07 -40.13
N PRO A 159 8.87 -1.88 -40.66
CA PRO A 159 8.43 -1.73 -42.04
C PRO A 159 9.49 -2.22 -43.03
N SER A 160 9.07 -2.64 -44.21
CA SER A 160 9.98 -2.84 -45.33
C SER A 160 10.64 -1.55 -45.73
N ALA A 161 11.86 -1.62 -46.28
CA ALA A 161 12.53 -0.44 -46.84
C ALA A 161 11.60 0.23 -47.88
N PRO A 162 11.42 1.55 -47.83
CA PRO A 162 10.62 2.27 -48.81
C PRO A 162 11.24 2.17 -50.19
N THR A 163 10.40 2.17 -51.20
CA THR A 163 10.84 2.24 -52.61
C THR A 163 10.69 3.66 -53.11
N PRO A 164 11.79 4.49 -53.14
CA PRO A 164 11.73 5.85 -53.63
C PRO A 164 11.84 5.87 -55.17
N THR A 165 10.97 6.66 -55.80
CA THR A 165 10.96 6.91 -57.25
C THR A 165 10.98 8.40 -57.52
N LYS A 166 11.98 8.89 -58.24
CA LYS A 166 12.11 10.29 -58.57
C LYS A 166 11.30 10.67 -59.80
N THR A 167 10.78 11.91 -59.79
CA THR A 167 10.16 12.55 -60.96
C THR A 167 10.84 13.92 -61.13
N GLY A 168 11.14 14.30 -62.35
CA GLY A 168 12.01 15.44 -62.65
C GLY A 168 13.48 15.10 -62.35
N MET A 169 14.29 16.07 -62.01
CA MET A 169 15.65 15.95 -61.42
C MET A 169 16.57 14.98 -62.16
N THR A 170 16.81 15.26 -63.42
CA THR A 170 17.75 14.47 -64.23
C THR A 170 19.16 14.54 -63.64
N GLY A 171 19.90 13.40 -63.64
CA GLY A 171 21.25 13.27 -63.09
C GLY A 171 21.29 12.37 -61.86
N SER A 172 22.50 12.26 -61.22
CA SER A 172 22.78 11.35 -60.14
C SER A 172 23.81 11.89 -59.13
N SER A 173 23.90 13.24 -59.00
CA SER A 173 24.90 13.88 -58.17
C SER A 173 24.61 13.82 -56.67
N PHE A 174 23.38 13.62 -56.31
CA PHE A 174 22.92 13.58 -54.93
C PHE A 174 22.13 12.30 -54.66
N THR A 175 22.38 11.67 -53.51
CA THR A 175 21.64 10.50 -53.08
C THR A 175 20.70 10.91 -51.92
N HIS A 176 19.45 10.55 -52.04
CA HIS A 176 18.42 10.81 -51.04
C HIS A 176 18.05 9.48 -50.38
N TYR A 177 18.07 9.44 -49.04
CA TYR A 177 17.76 8.27 -48.24
C TYR A 177 16.48 8.49 -47.48
N TYR A 178 15.63 7.44 -47.42
CA TYR A 178 14.39 7.45 -46.67
C TYR A 178 14.30 6.21 -45.82
N ARG A 179 13.89 6.38 -44.57
CA ARG A 179 13.52 5.29 -43.67
C ARG A 179 12.07 5.49 -43.19
N ILE A 180 11.39 4.45 -42.82
CA ILE A 180 9.98 4.50 -42.36
C ILE A 180 9.84 3.73 -41.07
N THR A 181 9.04 4.25 -40.16
CA THR A 181 8.54 3.55 -38.97
C THR A 181 7.05 3.35 -39.07
N ALA A 182 6.54 2.33 -38.40
CA ALA A 182 5.13 2.11 -38.16
C ALA A 182 4.79 2.58 -36.74
N ASN A 183 3.69 3.30 -36.60
CA ASN A 183 3.25 3.80 -35.29
C ASN A 183 1.89 3.18 -34.93
N ASN A 184 1.65 3.05 -33.66
CA ASN A 184 0.33 2.86 -33.05
C ASN A 184 0.10 3.90 -31.97
N ASP A 185 -0.97 3.77 -31.18
CA ASP A 185 -1.35 4.69 -30.12
C ASP A 185 -0.43 4.65 -28.85
N VAL A 186 0.55 3.76 -28.84
CA VAL A 186 1.46 3.57 -27.69
C VAL A 186 2.94 3.79 -28.03
N GLY A 187 3.31 3.84 -29.32
CA GLY A 187 4.72 4.05 -29.68
C GLY A 187 5.04 3.89 -31.15
N GLU A 188 6.31 3.70 -31.43
CA GLU A 188 6.93 3.67 -32.77
C GLU A 188 7.84 2.44 -32.93
N SER A 189 7.76 1.78 -34.09
CA SER A 189 8.62 0.63 -34.43
C SER A 189 10.06 1.04 -34.69
N ILE A 190 10.97 0.07 -34.78
CA ILE A 190 12.29 0.29 -35.36
C ILE A 190 12.13 0.80 -36.78
N ALA A 191 12.99 1.74 -37.18
CA ALA A 191 13.00 2.27 -38.54
C ALA A 191 13.45 1.20 -39.54
N SER A 192 12.82 1.19 -40.71
CA SER A 192 13.17 0.30 -41.83
C SER A 192 14.65 0.48 -42.25
N ALA A 193 15.18 -0.46 -43.01
CA ALA A 193 16.36 -0.20 -43.79
C ALA A 193 16.14 1.00 -44.73
N ALA A 194 17.20 1.75 -45.04
CA ALA A 194 17.11 2.91 -45.91
C ALA A 194 16.80 2.49 -47.36
N GLY A 195 15.73 3.08 -47.90
CA GLY A 195 15.53 3.13 -49.35
C GLY A 195 16.25 4.33 -49.94
N SER A 196 16.87 4.22 -51.11
CA SER A 196 17.62 5.33 -51.70
C SER A 196 17.29 5.55 -53.16
N VAL A 197 17.44 6.80 -53.61
CA VAL A 197 17.36 7.19 -55.03
C VAL A 197 18.33 8.35 -55.28
N THR A 198 18.94 8.35 -56.48
CA THR A 198 19.87 9.41 -56.88
C THR A 198 19.16 10.44 -57.77
N SER A 199 19.55 11.71 -57.62
CA SER A 199 19.03 12.83 -58.43
C SER A 199 20.12 13.81 -58.80
N GLY A 200 19.85 14.70 -59.76
CA GLY A 200 20.75 15.77 -60.14
C GLY A 200 20.63 17.03 -59.27
N LYS A 201 19.72 17.05 -58.30
CA LYS A 201 19.45 18.21 -57.43
C LYS A 201 19.48 17.81 -55.98
N PHE A 202 20.03 18.65 -55.11
CA PHE A 202 19.83 18.54 -53.66
C PHE A 202 18.40 18.97 -53.31
N ARG A 203 17.85 18.52 -52.16
CA ARG A 203 16.42 18.62 -51.80
C ARG A 203 15.91 20.05 -51.80
N GLU A 204 16.65 21.03 -51.31
CA GLU A 204 16.27 22.42 -51.23
C GLU A 204 16.22 23.13 -52.60
N ALA A 205 16.75 22.50 -53.65
CA ALA A 205 16.72 23.02 -55.03
C ALA A 205 15.57 22.40 -55.86
N TRP A 206 14.67 21.63 -55.28
CA TRP A 206 13.54 21.05 -56.01
C TRP A 206 12.48 22.11 -56.33
N ILE A 207 11.89 22.00 -57.49
CA ILE A 207 10.80 22.87 -57.94
C ILE A 207 9.47 22.17 -57.59
N GLU A 208 8.72 22.79 -56.70
CA GLU A 208 7.45 22.27 -56.23
C GLU A 208 6.55 21.82 -57.40
N ASN A 209 5.88 20.68 -57.25
CA ASN A 209 5.02 20.03 -58.24
C ASN A 209 5.70 19.58 -59.55
N THR A 210 7.01 19.83 -59.72
CA THR A 210 7.79 19.40 -60.89
C THR A 210 8.81 18.35 -60.46
N ASP A 211 9.52 18.63 -59.39
CA ASP A 211 10.56 17.77 -58.82
C ASP A 211 10.00 17.15 -57.54
N TYR A 212 9.98 15.84 -57.46
CA TYR A 212 9.53 15.15 -56.27
C TYR A 212 10.03 13.69 -56.20
N ILE A 213 10.03 13.13 -55.03
CA ILE A 213 10.24 11.70 -54.78
C ILE A 213 8.97 11.09 -54.23
N SER A 214 8.45 10.09 -54.92
CA SER A 214 7.36 9.26 -54.43
C SER A 214 7.91 8.06 -53.70
N LEU A 215 7.36 7.78 -52.52
CA LEU A 215 7.70 6.63 -51.67
C LEU A 215 6.53 5.66 -51.63
N SER A 216 6.86 4.38 -51.64
CA SER A 216 5.87 3.32 -51.31
C SER A 216 6.49 2.26 -50.43
N TRP A 217 5.70 1.63 -49.57
CA TRP A 217 6.12 0.57 -48.66
C TRP A 217 4.98 -0.44 -48.42
N SER A 218 5.28 -1.57 -47.76
CA SER A 218 4.24 -2.53 -47.39
C SER A 218 3.58 -2.12 -46.07
N ALA A 219 2.26 -2.24 -45.98
CA ALA A 219 1.52 -2.00 -44.74
C ALA A 219 1.99 -2.96 -43.63
N VAL A 220 2.06 -2.40 -42.42
CA VAL A 220 2.36 -3.14 -41.17
C VAL A 220 1.06 -3.41 -40.45
N THR A 221 0.82 -4.66 -40.05
CA THR A 221 -0.36 -5.04 -39.26
C THR A 221 -0.39 -4.27 -37.95
N ASN A 222 -1.56 -3.76 -37.59
CA ASN A 222 -1.83 -2.98 -36.39
C ASN A 222 -1.15 -1.59 -36.32
N ALA A 223 -0.52 -1.13 -37.40
CA ALA A 223 -0.07 0.26 -37.49
C ALA A 223 -1.29 1.19 -37.69
N THR A 224 -1.26 2.35 -37.02
CA THR A 224 -2.27 3.41 -37.19
C THR A 224 -1.76 4.56 -38.06
N SER A 225 -0.43 4.68 -38.17
CA SER A 225 0.24 5.71 -38.97
C SER A 225 1.67 5.29 -39.30
N TYR A 226 2.36 6.08 -40.14
CA TYR A 226 3.75 5.86 -40.50
C TYR A 226 4.50 7.18 -40.40
N THR A 227 5.71 7.17 -39.81
CA THR A 227 6.62 8.31 -39.82
C THR A 227 7.73 8.11 -40.84
N ILE A 228 7.95 9.11 -41.69
CA ILE A 228 8.94 9.14 -42.73
C ILE A 228 10.14 9.93 -42.27
N TYR A 229 11.31 9.36 -42.42
CA TYR A 229 12.58 9.97 -42.12
C TYR A 229 13.40 10.20 -43.40
N TYR A 230 14.02 11.35 -43.54
CA TYR A 230 14.84 11.74 -44.67
C TYR A 230 16.26 12.06 -44.24
N GLY A 231 17.27 11.74 -45.09
CA GLY A 231 18.66 12.11 -44.90
C GLY A 231 19.47 12.02 -46.19
N ASP A 232 20.63 12.68 -46.17
CA ASP A 232 21.65 12.55 -47.19
C ASP A 232 22.62 11.39 -46.91
N ASP A 233 22.45 10.74 -45.78
CA ASP A 233 23.17 9.55 -45.32
C ASP A 233 22.18 8.53 -44.82
N ALA A 234 22.42 7.25 -45.15
CA ALA A 234 21.56 6.13 -44.78
C ALA A 234 21.42 5.93 -43.25
N ALA A 235 22.48 6.27 -42.48
CA ALA A 235 22.47 6.15 -41.02
C ALA A 235 21.82 7.37 -40.35
N ASN A 236 21.84 8.53 -40.96
CA ASN A 236 21.41 9.82 -40.40
C ASN A 236 20.14 10.32 -41.10
N CYS A 237 19.04 9.59 -40.98
CA CYS A 237 17.74 10.02 -41.45
C CYS A 237 16.96 10.66 -40.28
N PHE A 238 16.41 11.86 -40.50
CA PHE A 238 15.67 12.67 -39.54
C PHE A 238 14.21 12.75 -39.92
N GLU A 239 13.33 12.97 -38.93
CA GLU A 239 11.88 13.03 -39.13
C GLU A 239 11.49 14.08 -40.18
N LEU A 240 10.73 13.66 -41.15
CA LEU A 240 10.20 14.51 -42.20
C LEU A 240 8.69 14.74 -42.06
N TYR A 241 7.93 13.67 -41.92
CA TYR A 241 6.47 13.75 -41.90
C TYR A 241 5.83 12.48 -41.35
N THR A 242 4.67 12.61 -40.71
CA THR A 242 3.85 11.49 -40.29
C THR A 242 2.61 11.38 -41.14
N VAL A 243 2.43 10.24 -41.81
CA VAL A 243 1.26 9.90 -42.63
C VAL A 243 0.23 9.20 -41.74
N SER A 244 -0.96 9.76 -41.64
CA SER A 244 -2.06 9.15 -40.87
C SER A 244 -2.79 8.07 -41.68
N GLY A 245 -3.22 6.98 -40.96
CA GLY A 245 -3.98 5.87 -41.49
C GLY A 245 -3.12 4.65 -41.87
N ASN A 246 -3.56 3.48 -41.43
CA ASN A 246 -2.84 2.22 -41.66
C ASN A 246 -2.86 1.76 -43.12
N ALA A 247 -3.85 2.17 -43.89
CA ALA A 247 -3.98 1.85 -45.31
C ALA A 247 -3.14 2.77 -46.24
N THR A 248 -2.62 3.88 -45.71
CA THR A 248 -1.80 4.82 -46.46
C THR A 248 -0.35 4.40 -46.38
N ASN A 249 0.13 3.72 -47.41
CA ASN A 249 1.50 3.21 -47.55
C ASN A 249 2.27 3.84 -48.71
N SER A 250 1.98 5.12 -48.94
CA SER A 250 2.68 5.95 -49.94
C SER A 250 2.77 7.39 -49.46
N PHE A 251 3.77 8.09 -49.94
CA PHE A 251 3.99 9.50 -49.63
C PHE A 251 4.74 10.19 -50.79
N ILE A 252 4.48 11.46 -50.99
CA ILE A 252 5.22 12.25 -52.01
C ILE A 252 5.94 13.39 -51.29
N ASP A 253 7.26 13.37 -51.39
CA ASP A 253 8.11 14.47 -50.91
C ASP A 253 8.40 15.44 -52.06
N TYR A 254 7.86 16.67 -51.91
CA TYR A 254 8.10 17.79 -52.85
C TYR A 254 9.28 18.67 -52.45
N GLY A 255 10.03 18.31 -51.40
CA GLY A 255 11.15 19.11 -50.90
C GLY A 255 10.75 20.34 -50.09
N THR A 256 9.46 20.58 -49.89
CA THR A 256 8.92 21.78 -49.20
C THR A 256 8.78 21.64 -47.68
N LEU A 257 8.76 20.41 -47.19
CA LEU A 257 8.65 20.14 -45.74
C LEU A 257 10.01 20.31 -45.06
N ALA A 258 10.05 20.96 -43.93
CA ALA A 258 11.22 21.07 -43.10
C ALA A 258 11.55 19.71 -42.43
N VAL A 259 12.80 19.32 -42.47
CA VAL A 259 13.31 18.14 -41.76
C VAL A 259 13.53 18.49 -40.29
N ASN A 260 12.96 17.70 -39.39
CA ASN A 260 13.20 17.86 -37.96
C ASN A 260 14.53 17.18 -37.57
N THR A 261 15.62 17.95 -37.64
CA THR A 261 17.00 17.45 -37.39
C THR A 261 17.22 17.03 -35.92
N PHE A 262 16.24 17.20 -35.05
CA PHE A 262 16.28 16.80 -33.63
C PHE A 262 15.73 15.41 -33.37
N LYS A 263 15.05 14.82 -34.37
CA LYS A 263 14.47 13.47 -34.21
C LYS A 263 15.05 12.54 -35.27
N LEU A 264 16.04 11.78 -34.84
CA LEU A 264 16.66 10.73 -35.65
C LEU A 264 15.74 9.51 -35.76
N ALA A 265 15.85 8.79 -36.88
CA ALA A 265 15.12 7.52 -37.08
C ALA A 265 15.45 6.52 -35.96
N PRO A 266 14.43 5.95 -35.28
CA PRO A 266 14.65 5.13 -34.10
C PRO A 266 15.30 3.79 -34.43
N GLU A 267 16.23 3.39 -33.57
CA GLU A 267 16.88 2.08 -33.61
C GLU A 267 16.25 1.07 -32.62
N GLY A 268 15.29 1.52 -31.78
CA GLY A 268 14.56 0.71 -30.83
C GLY A 268 13.05 0.71 -31.10
N ASN A 269 12.35 -0.33 -30.66
CA ASN A 269 10.90 -0.45 -30.75
C ASN A 269 10.27 -0.03 -29.44
N SER A 270 9.40 1.00 -29.45
CA SER A 270 8.69 1.48 -28.26
C SER A 270 7.23 0.98 -28.17
N THR A 271 6.74 0.29 -29.22
CA THR A 271 5.39 -0.30 -29.22
C THR A 271 5.29 -1.60 -28.43
N GLU A 272 6.44 -2.20 -28.11
CA GLU A 272 6.52 -3.47 -27.38
C GLU A 272 6.08 -3.34 -25.91
N GLY A 273 6.22 -2.11 -25.36
CA GLY A 273 6.00 -1.88 -23.95
C GLY A 273 7.08 -2.54 -23.08
N ALA A 274 6.75 -2.71 -21.81
CA ALA A 274 7.58 -3.44 -20.87
C ALA A 274 6.71 -4.24 -19.91
N VAL A 275 7.30 -5.28 -19.30
CA VAL A 275 6.66 -6.04 -18.22
C VAL A 275 6.94 -5.32 -16.91
N PHE A 276 5.96 -4.55 -16.43
CA PHE A 276 6.10 -3.76 -15.22
C PHE A 276 5.74 -4.54 -13.98
N THR A 277 6.62 -4.52 -12.98
CA THR A 277 6.37 -5.08 -11.65
C THR A 277 5.58 -4.12 -10.77
N TRP A 278 5.73 -2.81 -10.99
CA TRP A 278 4.99 -1.76 -10.32
C TRP A 278 4.92 -0.50 -11.18
N MET A 279 3.82 0.25 -11.06
CA MET A 279 3.63 1.51 -11.77
C MET A 279 3.06 2.60 -10.87
N TYR A 280 3.36 3.84 -11.25
CA TYR A 280 2.85 5.06 -10.62
C TYR A 280 2.48 6.09 -11.69
N ALA A 281 1.37 6.80 -11.52
CA ALA A 281 0.97 7.91 -12.38
C ALA A 281 1.08 9.25 -11.62
N ASP A 282 1.87 10.17 -12.16
CA ASP A 282 1.95 11.53 -11.65
C ASP A 282 0.83 12.39 -12.26
N ALA A 283 -0.19 12.68 -11.47
CA ALA A 283 -1.37 13.43 -11.92
C ALA A 283 -1.05 14.84 -12.41
N LYS A 284 -0.01 15.51 -11.87
CA LYS A 284 0.32 16.89 -12.23
C LYS A 284 0.95 16.99 -13.62
N ASN A 285 1.90 16.11 -13.93
CA ASN A 285 2.59 16.10 -15.22
C ASN A 285 1.96 15.13 -16.21
N SER A 286 0.95 14.37 -15.76
CA SER A 286 0.32 13.29 -16.53
C SER A 286 1.36 12.30 -17.08
N GLN A 287 2.43 12.03 -16.32
CA GLN A 287 3.46 11.06 -16.65
C GLN A 287 3.22 9.75 -15.90
N ILE A 288 3.62 8.67 -16.52
CA ILE A 288 3.57 7.33 -15.94
C ILE A 288 5.00 6.86 -15.71
N PHE A 289 5.23 6.32 -14.53
CA PHE A 289 6.49 5.69 -14.15
C PHE A 289 6.26 4.22 -13.89
N GLY A 290 7.19 3.38 -14.31
CA GLY A 290 7.09 1.95 -14.08
C GLY A 290 8.46 1.32 -13.88
N VAL A 291 8.55 0.35 -12.97
CA VAL A 291 9.78 -0.41 -12.72
C VAL A 291 9.65 -1.84 -13.25
N THR A 292 10.75 -2.36 -13.76
CA THR A 292 10.84 -3.69 -14.34
C THR A 292 11.81 -4.58 -13.55
N SER A 293 11.70 -5.89 -13.75
CA SER A 293 12.55 -6.87 -13.06
C SER A 293 14.03 -6.83 -13.48
N ASP A 294 14.36 -6.19 -14.61
CA ASP A 294 15.71 -5.96 -15.11
C ASP A 294 16.30 -4.63 -14.64
N ASN A 295 15.81 -4.11 -13.53
CA ASN A 295 16.31 -2.91 -12.83
C ASN A 295 16.24 -1.62 -13.64
N LYS A 296 15.21 -1.44 -14.44
CA LYS A 296 14.96 -0.20 -15.15
C LYS A 296 13.76 0.54 -14.57
N LEU A 297 13.90 1.85 -14.42
CA LEU A 297 12.80 2.78 -14.22
C LEU A 297 12.44 3.39 -15.56
N TYR A 298 11.26 3.09 -16.06
CA TYR A 298 10.68 3.71 -17.24
C TYR A 298 9.87 4.94 -16.86
N TYR A 299 9.85 5.94 -17.73
CA TYR A 299 8.99 7.11 -17.63
C TYR A 299 8.39 7.43 -19.01
N SER A 300 7.11 7.74 -19.03
CA SER A 300 6.42 8.09 -20.27
C SER A 300 6.65 9.53 -20.67
N ALA A 301 6.42 9.85 -21.94
CA ALA A 301 6.23 11.22 -22.37
C ALA A 301 5.03 11.86 -21.63
N PRO A 302 5.10 13.17 -21.29
CA PRO A 302 4.01 13.85 -20.59
C PRO A 302 2.69 13.74 -21.33
N GLY A 303 1.66 13.32 -20.61
CA GLY A 303 0.30 13.21 -21.15
C GLY A 303 0.00 12.00 -22.02
N THR A 304 0.96 11.10 -22.19
CA THR A 304 0.83 9.90 -23.01
C THR A 304 1.25 8.64 -22.26
N GLY A 305 1.05 7.47 -22.86
CA GLY A 305 1.61 6.20 -22.40
C GLY A 305 2.82 5.76 -23.23
N ASP A 306 3.46 6.66 -23.97
CA ASP A 306 4.61 6.37 -24.81
C ASP A 306 5.92 6.47 -24.01
N PHE A 307 6.64 5.37 -23.91
CA PHE A 307 7.94 5.27 -23.22
C PHE A 307 9.12 5.44 -24.18
N SER A 308 8.87 5.87 -25.42
CA SER A 308 9.94 6.12 -26.40
C SER A 308 10.84 7.27 -25.98
N PRO A 309 12.16 7.08 -25.96
CA PRO A 309 13.11 8.19 -25.73
C PRO A 309 13.04 9.25 -26.85
N TYR A 310 12.55 8.88 -28.02
CA TYR A 310 12.40 9.82 -29.15
C TYR A 310 11.18 10.74 -29.00
N ASN A 311 10.22 10.40 -28.16
CA ASN A 311 8.99 11.15 -27.92
C ASN A 311 8.94 11.81 -26.51
N GLY A 312 10.07 11.84 -25.80
CA GLY A 312 10.17 12.45 -24.48
C GLY A 312 9.88 11.50 -23.31
N GLY A 313 9.72 10.21 -23.60
CA GLY A 313 9.78 9.12 -22.63
C GLY A 313 11.21 8.60 -22.48
N GLY A 314 11.37 7.47 -21.84
CA GLY A 314 12.66 6.79 -21.71
C GLY A 314 12.75 5.86 -20.53
N TRP A 315 13.95 5.44 -20.22
CA TRP A 315 14.26 4.63 -19.05
C TRP A 315 15.65 4.98 -18.48
N VAL A 316 15.85 4.66 -17.22
CA VAL A 316 17.14 4.74 -16.55
C VAL A 316 17.37 3.44 -15.78
N ALA A 317 18.58 2.89 -15.90
CA ALA A 317 18.99 1.75 -15.10
C ALA A 317 19.31 2.20 -13.66
N ILE A 318 18.82 1.43 -12.68
CA ILE A 318 19.02 1.67 -11.26
C ILE A 318 19.61 0.40 -10.65
N ASP A 319 20.72 0.54 -9.90
CA ASP A 319 21.42 -0.60 -9.26
C ASP A 319 21.87 -1.69 -10.27
N GLU A 320 22.59 -1.27 -11.31
CA GLU A 320 23.06 -2.14 -12.41
C GLU A 320 23.92 -3.32 -11.94
N ASN A 321 24.50 -3.27 -10.74
CA ASN A 321 25.36 -4.31 -10.19
C ASN A 321 24.58 -5.54 -9.67
N GLY A 322 23.26 -5.53 -9.77
CA GLY A 322 22.44 -6.73 -9.64
C GLY A 322 22.20 -7.29 -8.24
N ASP A 323 22.62 -6.59 -7.19
CA ASP A 323 22.40 -7.06 -5.81
C ASP A 323 20.94 -6.96 -5.35
N THR A 324 20.15 -6.12 -6.02
CA THR A 324 18.74 -5.90 -5.69
C THR A 324 17.87 -5.91 -6.95
N GLN A 325 16.56 -6.06 -6.77
CA GLN A 325 15.57 -6.06 -7.82
C GLN A 325 14.53 -4.98 -7.55
N LEU A 326 14.29 -4.10 -8.52
CA LEU A 326 13.28 -3.06 -8.41
C LEU A 326 11.88 -3.69 -8.27
N ASN A 327 11.10 -3.17 -7.34
CA ASN A 327 9.79 -3.71 -7.02
C ASN A 327 8.70 -2.66 -6.73
N TYR A 328 9.06 -1.38 -6.58
CA TYR A 328 8.10 -0.33 -6.25
C TYR A 328 8.55 1.03 -6.76
N VAL A 329 7.61 1.85 -7.18
CA VAL A 329 7.80 3.26 -7.54
C VAL A 329 6.63 4.11 -7.08
N ASP A 330 6.90 5.29 -6.54
CA ASP A 330 5.91 6.31 -6.18
C ASP A 330 6.53 7.70 -6.30
N GLY A 331 5.70 8.72 -6.28
CA GLY A 331 6.13 10.11 -6.42
C GLY A 331 5.75 11.00 -5.25
N PHE A 332 6.66 11.91 -4.91
CA PHE A 332 6.43 13.00 -3.97
C PHE A 332 6.60 14.34 -4.63
N ARG A 333 6.28 15.39 -3.90
CA ARG A 333 6.61 16.76 -4.25
C ARG A 333 7.64 17.29 -3.26
N ASN A 334 8.73 17.87 -3.78
CA ASN A 334 9.66 18.61 -2.93
C ASN A 334 9.05 19.96 -2.49
N GLY A 335 9.73 20.68 -1.60
CA GLY A 335 9.28 21.99 -1.12
C GLY A 335 9.11 23.07 -2.21
N LYS A 336 9.62 22.83 -3.43
CA LYS A 336 9.45 23.69 -4.62
C LYS A 336 8.30 23.23 -5.51
N GLY A 337 7.69 22.07 -5.21
CA GLY A 337 6.62 21.46 -6.00
C GLY A 337 7.11 20.61 -7.18
N ASP A 338 8.44 20.35 -7.31
CA ASP A 338 8.97 19.48 -8.34
C ASP A 338 8.72 18.00 -8.00
N PRO A 339 8.47 17.15 -9.00
CA PRO A 339 8.29 15.73 -8.77
C PRO A 339 9.59 15.07 -8.33
N VAL A 340 9.49 14.24 -7.31
CA VAL A 340 10.54 13.41 -6.78
C VAL A 340 10.06 11.97 -6.84
N ILE A 341 10.68 11.17 -7.66
CA ILE A 341 10.32 9.77 -7.81
C ILE A 341 11.14 8.92 -6.85
N THR A 342 10.44 8.19 -6.00
CA THR A 342 11.06 7.24 -5.08
C THR A 342 10.92 5.84 -5.65
N VAL A 343 12.03 5.14 -5.77
CA VAL A 343 12.11 3.77 -6.28
C VAL A 343 12.64 2.87 -5.18
N SER A 344 11.99 1.75 -4.97
CA SER A 344 12.43 0.74 -4.03
C SER A 344 12.91 -0.51 -4.75
N ALA A 345 13.95 -1.12 -4.19
CA ALA A 345 14.50 -2.38 -4.63
C ALA A 345 14.55 -3.38 -3.48
N ARG A 346 14.21 -4.62 -3.77
CA ARG A 346 14.28 -5.77 -2.85
C ARG A 346 15.61 -6.49 -3.03
N GLY A 347 16.35 -6.71 -1.96
CA GLY A 347 17.59 -7.49 -1.94
C GLY A 347 17.47 -8.80 -1.17
N ALA A 348 18.54 -9.57 -1.13
CA ALA A 348 18.60 -10.83 -0.36
C ALA A 348 18.53 -10.56 1.16
N ALA A 349 18.03 -11.54 1.92
CA ALA A 349 18.04 -11.56 3.40
C ALA A 349 17.42 -10.31 4.07
N GLY A 350 16.36 -9.77 3.50
CA GLY A 350 15.67 -8.61 4.08
C GLY A 350 16.32 -7.26 3.80
N ARG A 351 17.39 -7.21 3.00
CA ARG A 351 18.14 -6.00 2.69
C ARG A 351 17.65 -5.41 1.38
N GLY A 352 16.85 -4.35 1.45
CA GLY A 352 16.42 -3.61 0.28
C GLY A 352 17.12 -2.26 0.19
N LYS A 353 17.00 -1.61 -0.94
CA LYS A 353 17.50 -0.24 -1.18
C LYS A 353 16.34 0.69 -1.52
N LEU A 354 16.51 1.96 -1.19
CA LEU A 354 15.60 3.02 -1.59
C LEU A 354 16.38 4.04 -2.39
N PHE A 355 15.87 4.37 -3.56
CA PHE A 355 16.46 5.34 -4.47
C PHE A 355 15.51 6.52 -4.62
N HIS A 356 16.13 7.64 -4.92
CA HIS A 356 15.46 8.88 -5.22
C HIS A 356 15.88 9.32 -6.63
N VAL A 357 14.92 9.58 -7.49
CA VAL A 357 15.14 10.02 -8.85
C VAL A 357 14.55 11.41 -9.02
N SER A 358 15.39 12.38 -9.34
CA SER A 358 14.98 13.72 -9.76
C SER A 358 15.25 13.89 -11.25
N PHE A 359 14.39 14.65 -11.91
CA PHE A 359 14.54 14.97 -13.32
C PHE A 359 15.05 16.40 -13.43
N GLU A 360 16.22 16.55 -14.04
CA GLU A 360 16.82 17.85 -14.31
C GLU A 360 16.72 18.18 -15.78
N THR A 361 16.65 19.45 -16.08
CA THR A 361 16.64 19.95 -17.45
C THR A 361 17.96 20.61 -17.75
N LEU A 362 18.60 20.19 -18.84
CA LEU A 362 19.80 20.83 -19.40
C LEU A 362 19.41 21.48 -20.72
N THR A 363 19.66 22.79 -20.85
CA THR A 363 19.47 23.49 -22.11
C THR A 363 20.81 23.51 -22.88
N VAL A 364 20.83 22.88 -24.04
CA VAL A 364 21.98 22.85 -24.94
C VAL A 364 21.57 23.50 -26.27
N GLY A 365 21.99 24.73 -26.50
CA GLY A 365 21.47 25.56 -27.60
C GLY A 365 19.98 25.86 -27.38
N ASP A 366 19.17 25.55 -28.37
CA ASP A 366 17.68 25.72 -28.30
C ASP A 366 16.94 24.47 -27.77
N GLN A 367 17.71 23.44 -27.35
CA GLN A 367 17.12 22.17 -26.87
C GLN A 367 17.11 22.06 -25.36
N VAL A 368 16.00 21.53 -24.85
CA VAL A 368 15.86 21.14 -23.44
C VAL A 368 15.93 19.62 -23.35
N ILE A 369 17.01 19.13 -22.76
CA ILE A 369 17.21 17.71 -22.50
C ILE A 369 16.80 17.44 -21.05
N VAL A 370 15.91 16.50 -20.86
CA VAL A 370 15.52 16.02 -19.51
C VAL A 370 16.34 14.78 -19.21
N TYR A 371 17.06 14.79 -18.09
CA TYR A 371 17.83 13.63 -17.66
C TYR A 371 17.55 13.27 -16.19
N PRO A 372 17.45 11.96 -15.88
CA PRO A 372 17.23 11.50 -14.53
C PRO A 372 18.54 11.45 -13.73
N ASN A 373 18.53 12.02 -12.52
CA ASN A 373 19.59 11.85 -11.53
C ASN A 373 19.14 10.85 -10.45
N VAL A 374 19.90 9.78 -10.27
CA VAL A 374 19.60 8.72 -9.33
C VAL A 374 20.47 8.85 -8.08
N TYR A 375 19.84 8.90 -6.92
CA TYR A 375 20.50 8.96 -5.62
C TYR A 375 20.04 7.80 -4.74
N GLU A 376 20.97 7.06 -4.16
CA GLU A 376 20.64 6.05 -3.16
C GLU A 376 20.38 6.73 -1.80
N ALA A 377 19.24 6.42 -1.18
CA ALA A 377 18.95 6.87 0.17
C ALA A 377 19.84 6.13 1.19
N ASN A 378 20.26 6.82 2.26
CA ASN A 378 21.10 6.22 3.29
C ASN A 378 20.39 5.04 3.96
N GLY A 379 21.03 3.86 3.95
CA GLY A 379 20.62 2.64 4.62
C GLY A 379 19.91 1.62 3.72
N GLN A 380 19.87 0.38 4.18
CA GLN A 380 19.30 -0.76 3.45
C GLN A 380 17.81 -0.87 3.77
N ASN A 381 16.95 -0.08 3.14
CA ASN A 381 15.61 0.20 3.60
C ASN A 381 14.50 0.11 2.53
N GLY A 382 14.68 -0.69 1.49
CA GLY A 382 13.65 -0.90 0.46
C GLY A 382 12.45 -1.70 0.96
N THR A 383 11.27 -1.50 0.36
CA THR A 383 10.09 -2.29 0.69
C THR A 383 10.20 -3.72 0.17
N TYR A 384 9.74 -4.68 0.97
CA TYR A 384 9.58 -6.08 0.57
C TYR A 384 8.17 -6.40 0.08
N ALA A 385 7.23 -5.51 0.35
CA ALA A 385 5.82 -5.67 0.03
C ALA A 385 5.28 -4.41 -0.66
N PRO A 386 5.41 -4.31 -1.98
CA PRO A 386 4.90 -3.16 -2.75
C PRO A 386 3.43 -2.84 -2.46
N ARG A 387 2.57 -3.85 -2.39
CA ARG A 387 1.14 -3.71 -2.08
C ARG A 387 0.86 -3.29 -0.64
N ALA A 388 1.84 -3.42 0.26
CA ALA A 388 1.76 -2.95 1.63
C ALA A 388 2.49 -1.61 1.85
N THR A 389 2.83 -0.90 0.78
CA THR A 389 3.41 0.44 0.83
C THR A 389 2.30 1.46 0.65
N VAL A 390 2.13 2.33 1.63
CA VAL A 390 1.06 3.34 1.68
C VAL A 390 1.65 4.72 1.80
N LYS A 391 1.10 5.66 1.03
CA LYS A 391 1.40 7.09 1.15
C LYS A 391 0.36 7.74 2.04
N GLU A 392 0.80 8.20 3.20
CA GLU A 392 -0.06 8.87 4.18
C GLU A 392 0.69 10.04 4.82
N ARG A 393 0.05 11.20 4.95
CA ARG A 393 0.65 12.41 5.53
C ARG A 393 1.99 12.79 4.89
N ASP A 394 2.07 12.76 3.55
CA ASP A 394 3.28 13.08 2.76
C ASP A 394 4.52 12.21 3.08
N ALA A 395 4.30 11.02 3.62
CA ALA A 395 5.34 10.02 3.84
C ALA A 395 4.91 8.67 3.27
N LEU A 396 5.88 7.84 2.88
CA LEU A 396 5.66 6.43 2.62
C LEU A 396 5.79 5.64 3.92
N TRP A 397 4.89 4.70 4.11
CA TRP A 397 4.84 3.78 5.25
C TRP A 397 4.86 2.37 4.69
N TYR A 398 5.85 1.57 5.04
CA TYR A 398 6.08 0.28 4.40
C TYR A 398 6.83 -0.72 5.27
N PRO A 399 6.60 -2.02 5.08
CA PRO A 399 7.42 -3.07 5.67
C PRO A 399 8.70 -3.27 4.87
N THR A 400 9.83 -3.35 5.56
CA THR A 400 11.08 -3.88 5.03
C THR A 400 11.16 -5.38 5.33
N GLY A 401 12.27 -6.02 5.01
CA GLY A 401 12.49 -7.41 5.44
C GLY A 401 12.80 -7.57 6.93
N GLN A 402 12.94 -6.48 7.70
CA GLN A 402 13.39 -6.50 9.08
C GLN A 402 12.52 -5.69 10.04
N ASP A 403 11.86 -4.63 9.54
CA ASP A 403 11.07 -3.70 10.34
C ASP A 403 9.99 -3.02 9.50
N PHE A 404 9.19 -2.16 10.13
CA PHE A 404 8.35 -1.19 9.44
C PHE A 404 9.01 0.17 9.49
N ARG A 405 8.93 0.89 8.38
CA ARG A 405 9.56 2.20 8.23
C ARG A 405 8.62 3.25 7.69
N SER A 406 8.94 4.50 8.00
CA SER A 406 8.39 5.64 7.30
C SER A 406 9.49 6.49 6.70
N THR A 407 9.23 7.08 5.53
CA THR A 407 10.07 8.13 4.97
C THR A 407 9.73 9.44 5.64
N GLY A 408 10.77 10.23 6.00
CA GLY A 408 10.59 11.62 6.38
C GLY A 408 11.04 12.51 5.22
N THR A 409 10.27 13.53 4.89
CA THR A 409 10.75 14.61 4.03
C THR A 409 11.52 15.61 4.89
N SER A 410 12.84 15.68 4.73
CA SER A 410 13.58 16.79 5.32
C SER A 410 13.29 18.05 4.50
N GLN A 411 12.59 19.01 5.09
CA GLN A 411 12.28 20.30 4.45
C GLN A 411 13.55 21.11 4.11
N ASN A 412 14.70 20.75 4.67
CA ASN A 412 15.94 21.51 4.55
C ASN A 412 17.00 20.88 3.63
N ILE A 413 16.81 19.65 3.18
CA ILE A 413 17.76 18.96 2.31
C ILE A 413 17.05 18.58 1.04
N VAL A 414 17.40 19.24 -0.05
CA VAL A 414 16.66 19.24 -1.31
C VAL A 414 16.50 17.85 -1.95
N ASN A 415 17.26 16.82 -1.53
CA ASN A 415 17.31 15.54 -2.24
C ASN A 415 17.61 14.31 -1.36
N ILE A 416 17.43 14.33 -0.04
CA ILE A 416 17.72 13.15 0.78
C ILE A 416 16.45 12.70 1.51
N LEU A 417 15.93 11.54 1.11
CA LEU A 417 14.91 10.83 1.90
C LEU A 417 15.59 10.19 3.12
N THR A 418 15.15 10.58 4.30
CA THR A 418 15.51 9.87 5.53
C THR A 418 14.44 8.85 5.84
N THR A 419 14.82 7.68 6.31
CA THR A 419 13.90 6.66 6.77
C THR A 419 14.10 6.39 8.26
N GLN A 420 13.02 6.14 8.98
CA GLN A 420 13.08 5.77 10.39
C GLN A 420 12.26 4.51 10.65
N SER A 421 12.78 3.65 11.52
CA SER A 421 12.02 2.50 12.03
C SER A 421 10.90 2.98 12.94
N ILE A 422 9.70 2.43 12.73
CA ILE A 422 8.50 2.73 13.50
C ILE A 422 8.00 1.52 14.29
N SER A 423 8.64 0.36 14.14
CA SER A 423 8.23 -0.91 14.76
C SER A 423 9.11 -1.37 15.92
N GLN A 424 10.00 -0.52 16.43
CA GLN A 424 10.91 -0.88 17.53
C GLN A 424 10.19 -1.43 18.77
N VAL A 425 8.99 -0.93 19.05
CA VAL A 425 8.20 -1.37 20.22
C VAL A 425 7.54 -2.75 20.05
N ILE A 426 7.53 -3.29 18.83
CA ILE A 426 6.95 -4.59 18.45
C ILE A 426 7.94 -5.49 17.72
N GLU A 427 9.24 -5.25 17.88
CA GLU A 427 10.31 -5.98 17.18
C GLU A 427 10.18 -7.51 17.29
N PRO A 428 9.90 -8.13 18.46
CA PRO A 428 9.73 -9.57 18.56
C PRO A 428 8.55 -10.14 17.75
N ASP A 429 7.51 -9.32 17.52
CA ASP A 429 6.37 -9.75 16.70
C ASP A 429 6.71 -9.64 15.21
N VAL A 430 7.49 -8.62 14.81
CA VAL A 430 7.95 -8.45 13.43
C VAL A 430 8.80 -9.64 12.98
N GLU A 431 9.61 -10.22 13.86
CA GLU A 431 10.41 -11.42 13.56
C GLU A 431 9.55 -12.66 13.20
N ASN A 432 8.28 -12.69 13.62
CA ASN A 432 7.35 -13.76 13.29
C ASN A 432 6.71 -13.60 11.89
N ILE A 433 6.92 -12.47 11.21
CA ILE A 433 6.41 -12.26 9.85
C ILE A 433 7.23 -13.12 8.88
N SER A 434 6.55 -13.89 8.02
CA SER A 434 7.21 -14.73 7.02
C SER A 434 7.85 -13.88 5.92
N LEU A 435 9.17 -13.69 5.95
CA LEU A 435 9.90 -12.90 4.96
C LEU A 435 9.69 -13.43 3.54
N ALA A 436 9.67 -14.75 3.35
CA ALA A 436 9.45 -15.38 2.04
C ALA A 436 8.08 -15.04 1.44
N ASN A 437 7.08 -14.80 2.27
CA ASN A 437 5.71 -14.52 1.87
C ASN A 437 5.30 -13.04 2.06
N LEU A 438 6.19 -12.18 2.55
CA LEU A 438 5.91 -10.78 2.84
C LEU A 438 5.46 -10.01 1.59
N HIS A 439 5.87 -10.44 0.39
CA HIS A 439 5.42 -9.86 -0.89
C HIS A 439 3.90 -9.95 -1.12
N LYS A 440 3.19 -10.85 -0.39
CA LYS A 440 1.73 -10.99 -0.41
C LYS A 440 1.02 -9.98 0.49
N ALA A 441 1.76 -9.33 1.40
CA ALA A 441 1.19 -8.35 2.30
C ALA A 441 0.53 -7.20 1.55
N VAL A 442 -0.54 -6.67 2.12
CA VAL A 442 -1.28 -5.52 1.58
C VAL A 442 -1.54 -4.51 2.67
N ALA A 443 -1.67 -3.24 2.29
CA ALA A 443 -1.98 -2.20 3.26
C ALA A 443 -2.95 -1.15 2.69
N VAL A 444 -3.62 -0.45 3.61
CA VAL A 444 -4.50 0.67 3.31
C VAL A 444 -4.42 1.72 4.42
N GLY A 445 -4.38 2.99 4.03
CA GLY A 445 -4.52 4.12 4.95
C GLY A 445 -6.00 4.49 5.12
N TYR A 446 -6.48 4.60 6.37
CA TYR A 446 -7.84 5.02 6.66
C TYR A 446 -7.93 5.70 8.03
N ARG A 447 -8.48 6.92 8.08
CA ARG A 447 -8.71 7.69 9.32
C ARG A 447 -7.48 7.79 10.22
N ASP A 448 -6.37 8.29 9.68
CA ASP A 448 -5.09 8.41 10.39
C ASP A 448 -4.51 7.08 10.90
N ARG A 449 -4.88 5.97 10.31
CA ARG A 449 -4.34 4.65 10.60
C ARG A 449 -3.87 3.98 9.32
N ILE A 450 -2.84 3.18 9.43
CA ILE A 450 -2.40 2.30 8.33
C ILE A 450 -2.61 0.87 8.79
N TYR A 451 -3.42 0.15 8.05
CA TYR A 451 -3.74 -1.26 8.27
C TYR A 451 -2.88 -2.11 7.35
N TYR A 452 -2.23 -3.12 7.90
CA TYR A 452 -1.38 -4.07 7.20
C TYR A 452 -1.95 -5.47 7.36
N SER A 453 -2.29 -6.15 6.26
CA SER A 453 -2.58 -7.57 6.27
C SER A 453 -1.31 -8.35 5.99
N LEU A 454 -0.91 -9.23 6.91
CA LEU A 454 0.44 -9.79 7.00
C LEU A 454 0.43 -11.32 7.12
N PRO A 455 1.45 -12.01 6.57
CA PRO A 455 1.66 -13.44 6.74
C PRO A 455 2.46 -13.74 8.03
N VAL A 456 1.82 -13.70 9.20
CA VAL A 456 2.45 -13.91 10.50
C VAL A 456 2.56 -15.39 10.81
N GLY A 457 3.77 -15.95 10.76
CA GLY A 457 4.00 -17.40 10.92
C GLY A 457 3.26 -18.26 9.88
N SER A 458 2.94 -17.70 8.71
CA SER A 458 2.06 -18.30 7.70
C SER A 458 2.59 -18.09 6.29
N THR A 459 2.10 -18.89 5.34
CA THR A 459 2.37 -18.72 3.90
C THR A 459 1.40 -17.75 3.23
N GLU A 460 0.27 -17.44 3.88
CA GLU A 460 -0.73 -16.48 3.40
C GLU A 460 -0.98 -15.42 4.48
N ASN A 461 -1.51 -14.27 4.08
CA ASN A 461 -1.94 -13.26 5.03
C ASN A 461 -2.99 -13.86 5.97
N ASN A 462 -2.79 -13.69 7.28
CA ASN A 462 -3.65 -14.27 8.31
C ASN A 462 -3.99 -13.32 9.44
N GLN A 463 -3.34 -12.17 9.51
CA GLN A 463 -3.59 -11.16 10.52
C GLN A 463 -3.56 -9.76 9.92
N ILE A 464 -4.39 -8.87 10.46
CA ILE A 464 -4.29 -7.43 10.21
C ILE A 464 -3.69 -6.77 11.46
N TRP A 465 -2.62 -6.00 11.25
CA TRP A 465 -2.03 -5.09 12.23
C TRP A 465 -2.29 -3.65 11.81
N TYR A 466 -2.39 -2.74 12.74
CA TYR A 466 -2.42 -1.33 12.36
C TYR A 466 -1.56 -0.45 13.26
N ILE A 467 -1.10 0.66 12.70
CA ILE A 467 -0.45 1.76 13.40
C ILE A 467 -1.38 2.98 13.40
N ASP A 468 -1.56 3.59 14.56
CA ASP A 468 -2.40 4.78 14.73
C ASP A 468 -1.51 6.03 14.75
N LEU A 469 -1.55 6.78 13.64
CA LEU A 469 -0.71 7.97 13.43
C LEU A 469 -1.15 9.17 14.28
N ALA A 470 -2.42 9.22 14.65
CA ALA A 470 -2.95 10.27 15.52
C ALA A 470 -2.52 10.04 16.98
N ARG A 471 -2.17 8.80 17.36
CA ARG A 471 -1.84 8.38 18.72
C ARG A 471 -0.37 7.99 18.87
N LYS A 472 0.54 8.86 18.42
CA LYS A 472 1.99 8.70 18.59
C LYS A 472 2.52 7.38 18.01
N ASN A 473 1.97 6.95 16.88
CA ASN A 473 2.30 5.69 16.22
C ASN A 473 2.05 4.46 17.13
N ALA A 474 0.95 4.45 17.85
CA ALA A 474 0.57 3.32 18.67
C ALA A 474 0.20 2.11 17.79
N TRP A 475 0.80 0.95 18.07
CA TRP A 475 0.52 -0.29 17.37
C TRP A 475 -0.64 -1.06 17.99
N VAL A 476 -1.43 -1.71 17.15
CA VAL A 476 -2.42 -2.70 17.53
C VAL A 476 -2.26 -3.90 16.60
N LEU A 477 -2.07 -5.07 17.17
CA LEU A 477 -1.76 -6.29 16.44
C LEU A 477 -2.93 -7.28 16.48
N SER A 478 -2.80 -8.33 15.67
CA SER A 478 -3.57 -9.57 15.81
C SER A 478 -5.08 -9.44 15.60
N TRP A 479 -5.53 -8.64 14.62
CA TRP A 479 -6.86 -8.87 14.07
C TRP A 479 -6.83 -10.15 13.24
N SER A 480 -7.58 -11.16 13.65
CA SER A 480 -7.62 -12.48 13.01
C SER A 480 -8.41 -12.45 11.70
N VAL A 481 -7.91 -11.74 10.71
CA VAL A 481 -8.52 -11.57 9.38
C VAL A 481 -7.48 -11.88 8.31
N ALA A 482 -7.79 -12.85 7.44
CA ALA A 482 -6.93 -13.29 6.34
C ALA A 482 -7.24 -12.49 5.05
N ALA A 483 -6.94 -11.20 5.03
CA ALA A 483 -7.23 -10.36 3.87
C ALA A 483 -6.20 -10.53 2.75
N LYS A 484 -6.64 -10.94 1.56
CA LYS A 484 -5.83 -10.99 0.33
C LYS A 484 -5.66 -9.62 -0.30
N ASP A 485 -6.65 -8.74 -0.12
CA ASP A 485 -6.63 -7.35 -0.55
C ASP A 485 -7.44 -6.48 0.41
N MET A 486 -7.11 -5.19 0.46
CA MET A 486 -7.80 -4.18 1.27
C MET A 486 -7.86 -2.88 0.50
N TRP A 487 -9.01 -2.20 0.54
CA TRP A 487 -9.17 -0.92 -0.15
C TRP A 487 -10.25 -0.06 0.49
N LEU A 488 -10.22 1.22 0.14
CA LEU A 488 -11.32 2.13 0.40
C LEU A 488 -12.16 2.27 -0.86
N TYR A 489 -13.45 2.20 -0.70
CA TYR A 489 -14.41 2.48 -1.76
C TYR A 489 -15.34 3.60 -1.29
N GLU A 490 -15.48 4.63 -2.11
CA GLU A 490 -16.42 5.71 -1.88
C GLU A 490 -17.62 5.47 -2.78
N ASP A 491 -18.82 5.32 -2.19
CA ASP A 491 -20.05 5.12 -2.92
C ASP A 491 -20.55 6.42 -3.58
N ASN A 492 -21.67 6.34 -4.32
CA ASN A 492 -22.25 7.50 -4.99
C ASN A 492 -22.83 8.56 -4.01
N ASP A 493 -23.11 8.16 -2.77
CA ASP A 493 -23.59 9.04 -1.70
C ASP A 493 -22.44 9.72 -0.95
N GLY A 494 -21.17 9.37 -1.26
CA GLY A 494 -19.97 9.94 -0.68
C GLY A 494 -19.53 9.25 0.61
N TYR A 495 -20.10 8.10 0.96
CA TYR A 495 -19.62 7.31 2.11
C TYR A 495 -18.40 6.49 1.73
N THR A 496 -17.42 6.46 2.62
CA THR A 496 -16.22 5.66 2.44
C THR A 496 -16.35 4.33 3.17
N HIS A 497 -16.29 3.25 2.42
CA HIS A 497 -16.32 1.87 2.90
C HIS A 497 -14.91 1.31 3.00
N PHE A 498 -14.59 0.65 4.12
CA PHE A 498 -13.35 -0.07 4.26
C PHE A 498 -13.57 -1.54 3.91
N CYS A 499 -13.26 -1.88 2.67
CA CYS A 499 -13.49 -3.21 2.10
C CYS A 499 -12.25 -4.09 2.20
N VAL A 500 -12.47 -5.39 2.34
CA VAL A 500 -11.44 -6.42 2.36
C VAL A 500 -11.87 -7.62 1.52
N LEU A 501 -10.91 -8.27 0.88
CA LEU A 501 -11.10 -9.55 0.20
C LEU A 501 -10.60 -10.68 1.10
N VAL A 502 -11.52 -11.49 1.63
CA VAL A 502 -11.21 -12.66 2.45
C VAL A 502 -11.62 -13.93 1.71
N GLY A 503 -10.64 -14.79 1.40
CA GLY A 503 -10.89 -15.90 0.47
C GLY A 503 -11.28 -15.37 -0.91
N ASN A 504 -12.55 -15.51 -1.27
CA ASN A 504 -13.16 -14.93 -2.47
C ASN A 504 -14.42 -14.13 -2.14
N LYS A 505 -14.53 -13.58 -0.93
CA LYS A 505 -15.66 -12.76 -0.48
C LYS A 505 -15.21 -11.32 -0.28
N ILE A 506 -16.04 -10.39 -0.74
CA ILE A 506 -15.90 -8.96 -0.47
C ILE A 506 -16.66 -8.66 0.81
N LEU A 507 -15.93 -8.22 1.82
CA LEU A 507 -16.47 -7.88 3.14
C LEU A 507 -16.11 -6.44 3.49
N GLU A 508 -16.92 -5.81 4.33
CA GLU A 508 -16.71 -4.47 4.86
C GLU A 508 -16.56 -4.49 6.37
N PHE A 509 -15.61 -3.72 6.90
CA PHE A 509 -15.57 -3.43 8.33
C PHE A 509 -16.63 -2.40 8.68
N THR A 510 -17.71 -2.84 9.30
CA THR A 510 -18.81 -1.96 9.70
C THR A 510 -19.40 -2.38 11.04
N ARG A 511 -19.96 -1.40 11.78
CA ARG A 511 -20.75 -1.64 12.99
C ARG A 511 -22.24 -1.54 12.73
N THR A 512 -22.61 -0.98 11.58
CA THR A 512 -24.01 -0.81 11.20
C THR A 512 -24.61 -2.13 10.73
N GLY A 513 -25.74 -2.52 11.29
CA GLY A 513 -26.47 -3.73 10.89
C GLY A 513 -25.72 -5.05 11.16
N SER A 514 -24.61 -5.01 11.91
CA SER A 514 -23.73 -6.15 12.15
C SER A 514 -23.90 -6.73 13.56
N GLN A 515 -23.53 -8.01 13.71
CA GLN A 515 -23.44 -8.67 15.02
C GLN A 515 -21.98 -8.54 15.52
N PRO A 516 -21.71 -7.87 16.65
CA PRO A 516 -20.37 -7.84 17.23
C PRO A 516 -19.79 -9.24 17.43
N HIS A 517 -18.47 -9.39 17.32
CA HIS A 517 -17.76 -10.67 17.42
C HIS A 517 -18.16 -11.74 16.41
N GLN A 518 -18.67 -11.33 15.24
CA GLN A 518 -19.02 -12.23 14.16
C GLN A 518 -18.62 -11.65 12.80
N ASP A 519 -17.81 -12.38 12.03
CA ASP A 519 -17.44 -12.01 10.65
C ASP A 519 -18.19 -12.94 9.69
N ASP A 520 -19.10 -12.38 8.90
CA ASP A 520 -19.89 -13.16 7.93
C ASP A 520 -20.40 -14.49 8.49
N GLY A 521 -20.99 -14.45 9.69
CA GLY A 521 -21.52 -15.61 10.39
C GLY A 521 -20.52 -16.40 11.26
N THR A 522 -19.20 -16.09 11.18
CA THR A 522 -18.17 -16.79 11.95
C THR A 522 -17.82 -16.01 13.22
N ALA A 523 -18.02 -16.62 14.39
CA ALA A 523 -17.70 -15.99 15.66
C ALA A 523 -16.18 -15.88 15.87
N TRP A 524 -15.73 -14.79 16.51
CA TRP A 524 -14.34 -14.56 16.89
C TRP A 524 -14.24 -14.02 18.33
N ARG A 525 -13.06 -14.13 18.91
CA ARG A 525 -12.76 -13.70 20.28
C ARG A 525 -12.01 -12.38 20.28
N SER A 526 -12.36 -11.47 21.19
CA SER A 526 -11.53 -10.31 21.53
C SER A 526 -10.82 -10.52 22.87
N ASN A 527 -9.63 -9.95 23.00
CA ASN A 527 -8.88 -9.93 24.24
C ASN A 527 -8.08 -8.63 24.38
N ALA A 528 -8.24 -7.96 25.52
CA ALA A 528 -7.38 -6.88 25.94
C ALA A 528 -6.72 -7.27 27.26
N GLY A 529 -5.39 -7.32 27.30
CA GLY A 529 -4.65 -7.81 28.44
C GLY A 529 -3.41 -7.02 28.77
N PHE A 530 -2.99 -7.08 30.02
CA PHE A 530 -1.76 -6.54 30.53
C PHE A 530 -1.06 -7.60 31.40
N SER A 531 0.15 -7.94 31.03
CA SER A 531 0.99 -8.88 31.79
C SER A 531 2.02 -8.15 32.63
N SER A 532 2.32 -8.73 33.77
CA SER A 532 3.40 -8.31 34.65
C SER A 532 3.23 -6.90 35.25
N LEU A 533 1.99 -6.58 35.65
CA LEU A 533 1.74 -5.39 36.45
C LEU A 533 2.50 -5.50 37.78
N VAL A 534 3.51 -4.68 37.95
CA VAL A 534 4.32 -4.58 39.17
C VAL A 534 4.06 -3.28 39.89
N TRP A 535 4.31 -3.24 41.20
CA TRP A 535 4.05 -2.09 42.09
C TRP A 535 5.30 -1.43 42.64
N ASP A 536 6.46 -1.91 42.26
CA ASP A 536 7.77 -1.30 42.52
C ASP A 536 8.65 -1.37 41.27
N GLU A 537 9.68 -0.56 41.23
CA GLU A 537 10.59 -0.45 40.08
C GLU A 537 11.41 -1.74 39.85
N ASP A 538 11.66 -2.50 40.92
CA ASP A 538 12.47 -3.71 40.89
C ASP A 538 11.63 -4.98 40.66
N GLY A 539 10.29 -4.92 40.80
CA GLY A 539 9.40 -6.07 40.69
C GLY A 539 9.61 -7.16 41.76
N LEU A 540 10.35 -6.85 42.80
CA LEU A 540 10.79 -7.82 43.81
C LEU A 540 9.89 -7.88 45.06
N ASN A 541 9.11 -6.84 45.31
CA ASN A 541 8.26 -6.76 46.48
C ASN A 541 6.97 -7.57 46.34
N LEU A 542 6.57 -8.24 47.40
CA LEU A 542 5.29 -8.95 47.46
C LEU A 542 4.16 -7.92 47.66
N GLY A 543 3.15 -8.00 46.84
CA GLY A 543 1.93 -7.20 46.96
C GLY A 543 0.76 -8.05 47.44
N LYS A 544 -0.06 -7.47 48.31
CA LYS A 544 -1.39 -7.98 48.62
C LYS A 544 -2.43 -7.11 47.96
N ILE A 545 -2.92 -7.52 46.81
CA ILE A 545 -3.94 -6.82 46.10
C ILE A 545 -5.30 -7.07 46.82
N GLN A 546 -5.97 -5.99 47.17
CA GLN A 546 -7.28 -6.06 47.84
C GLN A 546 -8.41 -6.11 46.83
N ASN A 547 -8.36 -5.25 45.82
CA ASN A 547 -9.41 -5.14 44.81
C ASN A 547 -8.82 -4.73 43.47
N MET A 548 -9.39 -5.24 42.39
CA MET A 548 -9.28 -4.73 41.04
C MET A 548 -10.66 -4.34 40.52
N TYR A 549 -10.75 -3.23 39.85
CA TYR A 549 -12.00 -2.72 39.28
C TYR A 549 -11.79 -2.51 37.77
N PHE A 550 -12.64 -3.15 36.98
CA PHE A 550 -12.68 -2.99 35.52
C PHE A 550 -13.90 -2.15 35.20
N LYS A 551 -13.69 -0.97 34.62
CA LYS A 551 -14.76 -0.09 34.18
C LYS A 551 -15.05 -0.33 32.70
N LEU A 552 -16.22 -0.89 32.43
CA LEU A 552 -16.73 -1.15 31.09
C LEU A 552 -17.82 -0.11 30.79
N LEU A 553 -17.77 0.45 29.57
CA LEU A 553 -18.81 1.31 29.04
C LEU A 553 -19.63 0.51 28.02
N PHE A 554 -20.93 0.71 28.03
CA PHE A 554 -21.90 0.11 27.11
C PHE A 554 -21.67 -1.40 26.85
N PRO A 555 -21.53 -2.24 27.92
CA PRO A 555 -21.33 -3.66 27.70
C PRO A 555 -22.62 -4.30 27.14
N LYS A 556 -22.41 -5.17 26.13
CA LYS A 556 -23.46 -5.96 25.46
C LYS A 556 -23.09 -7.45 25.51
N GLY A 557 -24.07 -8.33 25.65
CA GLY A 557 -23.82 -9.76 25.76
C GLY A 557 -23.03 -10.15 27.01
N THR A 558 -22.06 -11.06 26.89
CA THR A 558 -21.22 -11.54 27.99
C THR A 558 -19.78 -11.07 27.88
N VAL A 559 -19.31 -10.39 28.92
CA VAL A 559 -17.91 -9.92 29.05
C VAL A 559 -17.26 -10.53 30.27
N ASN A 560 -16.11 -11.16 30.08
CA ASN A 560 -15.37 -11.83 31.16
C ASN A 560 -14.12 -11.05 31.52
N VAL A 561 -13.81 -10.91 32.79
CA VAL A 561 -12.53 -10.36 33.27
C VAL A 561 -11.85 -11.41 34.14
N ASN A 562 -10.55 -11.61 33.92
CA ASN A 562 -9.74 -12.57 34.67
C ASN A 562 -8.48 -11.90 35.17
N ALA A 563 -7.99 -12.35 36.32
CA ALA A 563 -6.70 -11.98 36.85
C ALA A 563 -5.92 -13.22 37.27
N THR A 564 -4.65 -13.26 36.89
CA THR A 564 -3.68 -14.26 37.29
C THR A 564 -2.51 -13.56 37.98
N GLY A 565 -1.83 -14.24 38.86
CA GLY A 565 -0.71 -13.64 39.57
C GLY A 565 0.47 -14.58 39.67
N LEU A 566 1.68 -14.02 39.66
CA LEU A 566 2.91 -14.76 39.89
C LEU A 566 3.26 -14.75 41.37
N THR A 567 3.34 -15.91 41.98
CA THR A 567 3.73 -16.07 43.38
C THR A 567 5.27 -15.97 43.51
N ARG A 568 5.76 -15.82 44.74
CA ARG A 568 7.21 -15.80 45.05
C ARG A 568 7.96 -17.01 44.51
N LYS A 569 7.29 -18.14 44.29
CA LYS A 569 7.89 -19.38 43.77
C LYS A 569 7.91 -19.43 42.24
N GLY A 570 7.53 -18.35 41.55
CA GLY A 570 7.44 -18.31 40.09
C GLY A 570 6.24 -19.08 39.52
N VAL A 571 5.28 -19.47 40.36
CA VAL A 571 4.09 -20.18 39.91
C VAL A 571 2.99 -19.20 39.57
N SER A 572 2.51 -19.24 38.34
CA SER A 572 1.31 -18.51 37.92
C SER A 572 0.06 -19.18 38.49
N THR A 573 -0.84 -18.39 39.06
CA THR A 573 -2.08 -18.88 39.66
C THR A 573 -3.22 -17.94 39.34
N SER A 574 -4.40 -18.51 39.08
CA SER A 574 -5.60 -17.69 38.96
C SER A 574 -5.94 -17.08 40.32
N VAL A 575 -6.08 -15.77 40.36
CA VAL A 575 -6.34 -15.03 41.59
C VAL A 575 -7.76 -14.46 41.66
N GLY A 576 -8.49 -14.49 40.56
CA GLY A 576 -9.89 -14.12 40.54
C GLY A 576 -10.44 -13.91 39.13
N SER A 577 -11.73 -14.06 39.01
CA SER A 577 -12.48 -13.78 37.78
C SER A 577 -13.83 -13.15 38.11
N ALA A 578 -14.41 -12.43 37.17
CA ALA A 578 -15.76 -11.93 37.21
C ALA A 578 -16.34 -11.90 35.79
N SER A 579 -17.65 -12.07 35.68
CA SER A 579 -18.35 -12.00 34.41
C SER A 579 -19.51 -11.00 34.53
N TYR A 580 -19.75 -10.28 33.46
CA TYR A 580 -20.95 -9.46 33.30
C TYR A 580 -21.75 -9.99 32.12
N THR A 581 -23.04 -10.25 32.37
CA THR A 581 -23.96 -10.64 31.30
C THR A 581 -25.13 -9.67 31.34
N VAL A 582 -25.55 -9.19 30.18
CA VAL A 582 -26.70 -8.32 30.05
C VAL A 582 -27.94 -9.10 30.38
N THR A 583 -28.63 -8.71 31.46
CA THR A 583 -29.86 -9.38 31.97
C THR A 583 -31.13 -8.61 31.65
N THR A 584 -31.03 -7.36 31.22
CA THR A 584 -32.18 -6.49 30.93
C THR A 584 -31.89 -5.63 29.68
N THR A 585 -32.94 -5.42 28.90
CA THR A 585 -32.96 -4.51 27.76
C THR A 585 -33.26 -3.10 28.30
N GLU A 586 -32.29 -2.22 28.33
CA GLU A 586 -32.56 -0.80 28.56
C GLU A 586 -32.78 -0.13 27.20
N THR A 587 -34.03 0.15 26.85
CA THR A 587 -34.41 0.99 25.71
C THR A 587 -34.61 2.41 26.21
N GLY A 588 -33.75 3.32 25.89
CA GLY A 588 -33.89 4.73 26.28
C GLY A 588 -32.89 5.65 25.59
N TRP A 589 -33.28 6.91 25.51
CA TRP A 589 -32.50 8.00 24.89
C TRP A 589 -31.10 8.23 25.50
N ASN A 590 -30.80 7.64 26.64
CA ASN A 590 -29.51 7.76 27.34
C ASN A 590 -28.48 6.68 26.92
N SER A 591 -28.81 5.77 25.99
CA SER A 591 -27.91 4.73 25.50
C SER A 591 -27.08 5.13 24.29
N TRP A 592 -27.24 6.37 23.79
CA TRP A 592 -26.57 6.87 22.59
C TRP A 592 -25.26 7.54 22.94
N VAL A 593 -24.15 7.11 22.30
CA VAL A 593 -22.89 7.84 22.32
C VAL A 593 -22.96 8.88 21.21
N TYR A 594 -23.06 10.15 21.58
CA TYR A 594 -23.41 11.30 20.74
C TYR A 594 -22.47 11.59 19.56
N ASN A 595 -21.35 10.87 19.40
CA ASN A 595 -20.33 11.17 18.37
C ASN A 595 -19.87 9.96 17.53
N GLU A 596 -20.41 8.77 17.68
CA GLU A 596 -19.96 7.57 16.95
C GLU A 596 -21.01 7.01 15.98
N TYR A 597 -22.27 7.43 16.07
CA TYR A 597 -23.33 7.02 15.15
C TYR A 597 -23.69 8.21 14.24
N GLN A 598 -23.66 7.97 12.96
CA GLN A 598 -24.17 8.94 11.98
C GLN A 598 -25.67 9.06 12.13
N TYR A 599 -26.18 10.27 11.92
CA TYR A 599 -27.58 10.69 12.15
C TYR A 599 -28.65 9.97 11.31
N ASN A 600 -28.27 9.00 10.47
CA ASN A 600 -29.14 8.29 9.52
C ASN A 600 -29.21 6.76 9.71
N GLU A 601 -28.87 6.22 10.89
CA GLU A 601 -29.07 4.79 11.10
C GLU A 601 -30.56 4.46 11.25
N ASP A 602 -31.00 3.42 10.52
CA ASP A 602 -32.37 2.92 10.48
C ASP A 602 -32.87 2.63 11.92
N PRO A 603 -33.94 3.28 12.39
CA PRO A 603 -34.49 3.08 13.74
C PRO A 603 -35.07 1.69 13.98
N GLY A 604 -34.97 0.77 13.00
CA GLY A 604 -35.53 -0.59 13.10
C GLY A 604 -34.66 -1.60 13.83
N VAL A 605 -33.36 -1.32 14.12
CA VAL A 605 -32.50 -2.25 14.85
C VAL A 605 -32.44 -1.87 16.32
N VAL A 606 -33.20 -2.56 17.15
CA VAL A 606 -33.13 -2.42 18.61
C VAL A 606 -31.91 -3.18 19.13
N GLU A 607 -30.81 -2.47 19.34
CA GLU A 607 -29.65 -3.03 20.02
C GLU A 607 -29.87 -3.12 21.51
N THR A 608 -29.60 -4.31 22.09
CA THR A 608 -29.77 -4.58 23.51
C THR A 608 -28.50 -4.25 24.27
N TYR A 609 -28.43 -3.11 24.93
CA TYR A 609 -27.35 -2.73 25.82
C TYR A 609 -27.72 -2.98 27.28
N GLY A 610 -26.70 -3.33 28.06
CA GLY A 610 -26.83 -3.33 29.52
C GLY A 610 -26.75 -1.92 30.09
N LYS A 611 -26.26 -1.79 31.32
CA LYS A 611 -26.03 -0.48 31.94
C LYS A 611 -25.00 0.31 31.12
N SER A 612 -25.19 1.63 30.99
CA SER A 612 -24.23 2.51 30.33
C SER A 612 -22.81 2.43 30.93
N VAL A 613 -22.71 2.03 32.20
CA VAL A 613 -21.45 1.75 32.88
C VAL A 613 -21.59 0.52 33.74
N ALA A 614 -20.75 -0.49 33.54
CA ALA A 614 -20.57 -1.62 34.41
C ALA A 614 -19.21 -1.60 35.09
N VAL A 615 -19.15 -1.92 36.37
CA VAL A 615 -17.90 -2.03 37.12
C VAL A 615 -17.78 -3.44 37.65
N LEU A 616 -16.89 -4.23 37.06
CA LEU A 616 -16.57 -5.57 37.52
C LEU A 616 -15.46 -5.52 38.56
N LYS A 617 -15.66 -6.19 39.68
CA LYS A 617 -14.74 -6.23 40.81
C LYS A 617 -14.18 -7.62 41.01
N ILE A 618 -12.87 -7.73 40.99
CA ILE A 618 -12.13 -8.92 41.42
C ILE A 618 -11.47 -8.64 42.76
N LYS A 619 -11.46 -9.65 43.64
CA LYS A 619 -10.71 -9.64 44.88
C LYS A 619 -9.58 -10.69 44.79
N PRO A 620 -8.43 -10.31 44.30
CA PRO A 620 -7.30 -11.23 44.19
C PRO A 620 -6.89 -11.80 45.54
N ARG A 621 -6.53 -13.07 45.58
CA ARG A 621 -6.11 -13.77 46.79
C ARG A 621 -4.62 -14.05 46.75
N GLY A 622 -3.94 -13.97 47.90
CA GLY A 622 -2.55 -14.33 48.07
C GLY A 622 -1.60 -13.12 48.05
N LEU A 623 -0.32 -13.43 48.17
CA LEU A 623 0.81 -12.48 48.02
C LEU A 623 1.45 -12.73 46.66
N LEU A 624 1.55 -11.72 45.86
CA LEU A 624 1.98 -11.76 44.47
C LEU A 624 3.18 -10.86 44.25
N ASN A 625 4.09 -11.26 43.37
CA ASN A 625 5.17 -10.40 42.88
C ASN A 625 4.68 -9.54 41.71
N GLN A 626 3.84 -10.11 40.88
CA GLN A 626 3.22 -9.45 39.73
C GLN A 626 1.80 -9.95 39.50
N LEU A 627 1.05 -9.21 38.74
CA LEU A 627 -0.33 -9.47 38.41
C LEU A 627 -0.56 -9.29 36.92
N ASP A 628 -1.22 -10.26 36.32
CA ASP A 628 -1.71 -10.20 34.95
C ASP A 628 -3.22 -10.08 34.96
N TRP A 629 -3.77 -9.38 33.98
CA TRP A 629 -5.22 -9.33 33.80
C TRP A 629 -5.59 -9.34 32.32
N ASN A 630 -6.78 -9.83 32.03
CA ASN A 630 -7.40 -9.72 30.72
C ASN A 630 -8.91 -9.50 30.80
N VAL A 631 -9.44 -8.92 29.72
CA VAL A 631 -10.87 -8.72 29.46
C VAL A 631 -11.19 -9.36 28.12
N THR A 632 -12.13 -10.29 28.09
CA THR A 632 -12.48 -11.06 26.92
C THR A 632 -13.97 -11.04 26.63
N ALA A 633 -14.31 -11.09 25.34
CA ALA A 633 -15.64 -11.44 24.87
C ALA A 633 -15.50 -12.44 23.71
N GLU A 634 -16.33 -13.48 23.71
CA GLU A 634 -16.19 -14.62 22.81
C GLU A 634 -17.50 -14.93 22.07
N THR A 635 -18.62 -14.42 22.58
CA THR A 635 -19.94 -14.76 22.06
C THR A 635 -20.39 -13.74 21.02
N ALA A 636 -20.93 -14.19 19.90
CA ALA A 636 -21.57 -13.33 18.92
C ALA A 636 -22.59 -12.39 19.60
N GLY A 637 -22.58 -11.12 19.22
CA GLY A 637 -23.40 -10.10 19.84
C GLY A 637 -22.84 -9.49 21.13
N SER A 638 -21.70 -9.96 21.68
CA SER A 638 -21.04 -9.33 22.83
C SER A 638 -20.22 -8.14 22.38
N ASP A 639 -20.25 -7.04 23.14
CA ASP A 639 -19.44 -5.83 22.89
C ASP A 639 -19.13 -5.11 24.20
N TYR A 640 -18.09 -4.28 24.23
CA TYR A 640 -17.74 -3.46 25.39
C TYR A 640 -16.69 -2.40 25.03
N ILE A 641 -16.61 -1.37 25.85
CA ILE A 641 -15.50 -0.41 25.83
C ILE A 641 -14.80 -0.49 27.19
N LEU A 642 -13.53 -0.91 27.20
CA LEU A 642 -12.72 -0.90 28.40
C LEU A 642 -12.16 0.51 28.62
N SER A 643 -12.65 1.23 29.66
CA SER A 643 -12.25 2.60 29.91
C SER A 643 -11.24 2.76 31.05
N ALA A 644 -11.19 1.85 32.00
CA ALA A 644 -10.21 1.90 33.08
C ALA A 644 -10.04 0.55 33.79
N VAL A 645 -8.82 0.33 34.30
CA VAL A 645 -8.51 -0.73 35.27
C VAL A 645 -7.84 -0.11 36.47
N ASN A 646 -8.44 -0.28 37.66
CA ASN A 646 -7.93 0.25 38.93
C ASN A 646 -7.52 -0.90 39.85
N THR A 647 -6.28 -0.88 40.30
CA THR A 647 -5.73 -1.87 41.23
C THR A 647 -5.38 -1.22 42.54
N ARG A 648 -5.93 -1.74 43.64
CA ARG A 648 -5.66 -1.26 45.02
C ARG A 648 -5.15 -2.38 45.90
N GLY A 649 -4.15 -2.07 46.73
CA GLY A 649 -3.54 -3.05 47.61
C GLY A 649 -2.42 -2.45 48.46
N PHE A 650 -1.57 -3.31 48.98
CA PHE A 650 -0.38 -2.93 49.74
C PHE A 650 0.84 -3.72 49.27
N ALA A 651 1.96 -3.04 49.04
CA ALA A 651 3.26 -3.65 48.89
C ALA A 651 3.84 -3.93 50.30
N LEU A 652 4.49 -5.06 50.44
CA LEU A 652 5.23 -5.48 51.60
C LEU A 652 6.71 -5.41 51.28
N ASP A 653 7.45 -4.55 51.96
CA ASP A 653 8.89 -4.50 51.80
C ASP A 653 9.50 -5.89 52.03
N GLN A 654 10.43 -6.30 51.19
CA GLN A 654 11.16 -7.52 51.39
C GLN A 654 11.84 -7.50 52.78
N LEU A 655 11.58 -8.50 53.57
CA LEU A 655 12.39 -8.81 54.73
C LEU A 655 13.82 -9.07 54.21
N THR A 656 14.72 -8.14 54.46
CA THR A 656 16.14 -8.40 54.30
C THR A 656 16.46 -9.66 55.08
N LEU A 657 16.63 -10.78 54.38
CA LEU A 657 17.17 -11.99 54.95
C LEU A 657 18.60 -11.62 55.39
N LYS A 658 18.76 -11.28 56.63
CA LYS A 658 20.10 -11.31 57.23
C LYS A 658 20.56 -12.73 57.17
N ASN A 659 21.59 -12.99 56.35
CA ASN A 659 22.38 -14.17 56.43
C ASN A 659 22.83 -14.33 57.89
N GLY A 660 22.32 -15.40 58.53
CA GLY A 660 22.80 -15.89 59.78
C GLY A 660 23.84 -16.92 59.52
#